data_26af1ab6cd5f5da7c4239bfca2b5c03f
#
_entry.id   26af1ab6cd5f5da7c4239bfca2b5c03f
#
_cell.length_a   1.000
_cell.length_b   1.000
_cell.length_c   1.000
_cell.angle_alpha   90.00
_cell.angle_beta   90.00
_cell.angle_gamma   90.00
#
_symmetry.space_group_name_H-M   'P 1'
#
loop_
_entity.id
_entity.type
_entity.pdbx_description
1 polymer ?
#
loop_
_entity_poly.entity_id
_entity_poly.type
_entity_poly.pdbx_seq_one_letter_code
_entity_poly.pdbx_strand_id
1 'polypeptide(L)'
;MSKNLVIVESPAKAKTIEKFLGPDFKVASSFGHISDLPSKELGIDLTGDFKPKYQVSQDKKEVVKNLMNLSKKADCVWLASDEDREGEAIAWHLAETLELDQSKTKRIVFSEITKTAILKAIENPREIDYNLVDAQQARRVLDRIVGYELSPVLWRKIRTGLSAGRVQSVSVRLIVERERDIDEFNPVASYRIDAEFITEDNKLIKAKLSSNFSSFEEAEQFLKANIGASFRVDTLEKNPGQKSPAAPFTTSTLQQEASRKLYFSVSKTMTVAQRLYEQGLITYMRTDSVNLSVEAKNAAAAQIEKAFGTTYVKKRSYKGKSKGAQEAHEAIRPTDFSRQSIEGDRDQIRLYDLIWKRAIASQMSDAKLERTNVKIAASTHKQLFGANGEIIVFDGFLKVYLEGNDDEDVEQEGLLPALEVRQPLHSRLISATERFTRPPFRYTEASLVKKLEELGIGRPSTYAPTISTIQNRGYVEKGSAEGLERHYTQLILMSDEMSSKQLKETVNSDKGKLIPTDIGKIVTDFLVNHFDQILDYNFTANMEADFDKIAEGKKNWKQVTKKFYSSFHPTVDDVMANADRESGERILGEHPENGRQVSVRLGKFGPMVQIGANEDEDKPLFASVPPDMQLSSISFEEALALFQLPKNLGEFEGKSVEVNNGRYGPYVKYGEDFVSLPKGTNPMDVDLDFAVSIIEEKARADAPIYHYNELPVQKGKGRFGPFIKWNNMFINVNKKYDWDNLSEQNVQALIEDKIQKEKDKLIHNWVEAGIRVEKARWGRHNIIQGKTKIELAKTVDVTDMTLEQAQSLLEKKTAKTKKPKTTRSKKS
;
A
#
# COMPACT_ATOMS: atom_id res chain seq x y z
N MET A 1 -9.94 -2.25 -45.97
CA MET A 1 -10.08 -1.50 -44.67
C MET A 1 -10.91 -2.40 -43.78
N SER A 2 -10.56 -2.48 -42.48
CA SER A 2 -11.34 -3.32 -41.55
C SER A 2 -12.72 -2.69 -41.34
N LYS A 3 -13.78 -3.51 -41.47
CA LYS A 3 -15.18 -3.07 -41.36
C LYS A 3 -15.55 -2.70 -39.91
N ASN A 4 -14.84 -3.27 -38.94
CA ASN A 4 -15.14 -3.16 -37.51
C ASN A 4 -13.98 -2.51 -36.75
N LEU A 5 -14.30 -1.56 -35.86
CA LEU A 5 -13.37 -0.97 -34.93
C LEU A 5 -13.74 -1.43 -33.52
N VAL A 6 -12.81 -2.09 -32.84
CA VAL A 6 -12.96 -2.43 -31.41
C VAL A 6 -12.12 -1.47 -30.58
N ILE A 7 -12.73 -0.79 -29.59
CA ILE A 7 -12.03 0.13 -28.70
C ILE A 7 -11.97 -0.49 -27.31
N VAL A 8 -10.74 -0.66 -26.78
CA VAL A 8 -10.44 -1.20 -25.46
C VAL A 8 -9.68 -0.15 -24.62
N GLU A 9 -9.51 -0.39 -23.34
CA GLU A 9 -8.89 0.56 -22.40
C GLU A 9 -7.37 0.57 -22.49
N SER A 10 -6.72 -0.56 -22.80
CA SER A 10 -5.26 -0.64 -22.75
C SER A 10 -4.65 -1.20 -24.04
N PRO A 11 -3.41 -0.77 -24.37
CA PRO A 11 -2.69 -1.32 -25.53
C PRO A 11 -2.40 -2.82 -25.41
N ALA A 12 -2.24 -3.33 -24.19
CA ALA A 12 -1.99 -4.75 -23.95
C ALA A 12 -3.23 -5.58 -24.32
N LYS A 13 -4.43 -5.16 -23.89
CA LYS A 13 -5.70 -5.77 -24.31
C LYS A 13 -5.87 -5.70 -25.82
N ALA A 14 -5.59 -4.52 -26.43
CA ALA A 14 -5.72 -4.39 -27.88
C ALA A 14 -4.88 -5.44 -28.62
N LYS A 15 -3.62 -5.60 -28.22
CA LYS A 15 -2.71 -6.59 -28.81
C LYS A 15 -3.16 -8.03 -28.63
N THR A 16 -3.77 -8.35 -27.48
CA THR A 16 -4.26 -9.70 -27.18
C THR A 16 -5.54 -10.00 -27.97
N ILE A 17 -6.50 -9.09 -27.96
CA ILE A 17 -7.81 -9.27 -28.61
C ILE A 17 -7.69 -9.25 -30.14
N GLU A 18 -6.84 -8.37 -30.70
CA GLU A 18 -6.63 -8.32 -32.15
C GLU A 18 -6.20 -9.66 -32.74
N LYS A 19 -5.43 -10.47 -32.01
CA LYS A 19 -5.02 -11.82 -32.43
C LYS A 19 -6.19 -12.81 -32.55
N PHE A 20 -7.29 -12.58 -31.84
CA PHE A 20 -8.44 -13.46 -31.81
C PHE A 20 -9.49 -13.15 -32.87
N LEU A 21 -9.60 -11.87 -33.27
CA LEU A 21 -10.72 -11.37 -34.09
C LEU A 21 -10.51 -11.45 -35.62
N GLY A 22 -9.28 -11.58 -36.09
CA GLY A 22 -8.98 -11.64 -37.50
C GLY A 22 -9.01 -10.30 -38.26
N PRO A 23 -8.87 -10.31 -39.63
CA PRO A 23 -8.54 -9.11 -40.43
C PRO A 23 -9.70 -8.11 -40.58
N ASP A 24 -10.95 -8.55 -40.38
CA ASP A 24 -12.12 -7.66 -40.49
C ASP A 24 -12.26 -6.70 -39.30
N PHE A 25 -11.47 -6.90 -38.22
CA PHE A 25 -11.48 -6.11 -37.03
C PHE A 25 -10.16 -5.34 -36.86
N LYS A 26 -10.28 -4.06 -36.55
CA LYS A 26 -9.18 -3.23 -36.08
C LYS A 26 -9.36 -2.98 -34.59
N VAL A 27 -8.36 -3.29 -33.76
CA VAL A 27 -8.42 -3.01 -32.33
C VAL A 27 -7.58 -1.80 -31.99
N ALA A 28 -8.16 -0.85 -31.27
CA ALA A 28 -7.50 0.37 -30.81
C ALA A 28 -7.68 0.56 -29.29
N SER A 29 -6.78 1.32 -28.65
CA SER A 29 -6.86 1.61 -27.23
C SER A 29 -7.19 3.08 -26.96
N SER A 30 -8.06 3.33 -25.97
CA SER A 30 -8.34 4.65 -25.41
C SER A 30 -7.28 5.09 -24.36
N PHE A 31 -6.44 4.17 -23.90
CA PHE A 31 -5.50 4.40 -22.79
C PHE A 31 -6.22 4.81 -21.49
N GLY A 32 -7.37 4.18 -21.19
CA GLY A 32 -8.22 4.49 -20.05
C GLY A 32 -9.26 5.58 -20.36
N HIS A 33 -9.65 6.34 -19.35
CA HIS A 33 -10.59 7.46 -19.50
C HIS A 33 -10.05 8.54 -20.45
N ILE A 34 -10.88 8.99 -21.37
CA ILE A 34 -10.56 10.08 -22.32
C ILE A 34 -11.08 11.43 -21.86
N SER A 35 -12.12 11.43 -21.03
CA SER A 35 -12.79 12.60 -20.47
C SER A 35 -12.83 12.53 -18.95
N ASP A 36 -12.72 13.68 -18.28
CA ASP A 36 -12.84 13.85 -16.84
C ASP A 36 -13.39 15.24 -16.50
N LEU A 37 -13.75 15.45 -15.21
CA LEU A 37 -14.12 16.76 -14.68
C LEU A 37 -12.93 17.72 -14.75
N PRO A 38 -13.17 19.05 -14.89
CA PRO A 38 -12.11 20.06 -14.91
C PRO A 38 -11.23 19.97 -13.66
N SER A 39 -9.90 20.08 -13.82
CA SER A 39 -8.97 19.98 -12.70
C SER A 39 -8.96 21.18 -11.76
N LYS A 40 -9.35 22.37 -12.24
CA LYS A 40 -9.28 23.65 -11.51
C LYS A 40 -10.61 24.16 -11.00
N GLU A 41 -11.70 23.58 -11.44
CA GLU A 41 -13.08 23.98 -11.11
C GLU A 41 -13.84 22.77 -10.59
N LEU A 42 -14.93 22.98 -9.86
CA LEU A 42 -15.79 21.91 -9.40
C LEU A 42 -16.33 21.07 -10.58
N GLY A 43 -16.76 21.74 -11.64
CA GLY A 43 -17.26 21.12 -12.86
C GLY A 43 -18.62 20.42 -12.68
N ILE A 44 -19.42 20.83 -11.70
CA ILE A 44 -20.74 20.29 -11.39
C ILE A 44 -21.71 21.44 -11.21
N ASP A 45 -22.90 21.35 -11.78
CA ASP A 45 -23.97 22.33 -11.60
C ASP A 45 -24.70 22.06 -10.27
N LEU A 46 -24.36 22.81 -9.23
CA LEU A 46 -24.95 22.67 -7.90
C LEU A 46 -26.38 23.26 -7.77
N THR A 47 -26.73 24.16 -8.68
CA THR A 47 -28.04 24.87 -8.65
C THR A 47 -29.13 24.14 -9.42
N GLY A 48 -28.74 23.23 -10.31
CA GLY A 48 -29.66 22.46 -11.15
C GLY A 48 -29.66 20.97 -10.78
N ASP A 49 -29.40 20.16 -11.80
CA ASP A 49 -29.51 18.70 -11.75
C ASP A 49 -28.23 17.98 -11.32
N PHE A 50 -27.26 18.65 -10.74
CA PHE A 50 -25.93 18.13 -10.43
C PHE A 50 -25.17 17.60 -11.67
N LYS A 51 -25.50 18.10 -12.85
CA LYS A 51 -24.94 17.65 -14.12
C LYS A 51 -23.43 17.93 -14.17
N PRO A 52 -22.60 16.89 -14.36
CA PRO A 52 -21.17 17.06 -14.49
C PRO A 52 -20.80 17.63 -15.87
N LYS A 53 -19.80 18.52 -15.92
CA LYS A 53 -19.23 19.08 -17.15
C LYS A 53 -17.95 18.35 -17.49
N TYR A 54 -18.05 17.30 -18.27
CA TYR A 54 -16.88 16.55 -18.70
C TYR A 54 -16.10 17.30 -19.80
N GLN A 55 -14.80 17.14 -19.80
CA GLN A 55 -13.89 17.66 -20.84
C GLN A 55 -12.84 16.62 -21.19
N VAL A 56 -12.43 16.61 -22.44
CA VAL A 56 -11.32 15.75 -22.89
C VAL A 56 -10.03 16.19 -22.21
N SER A 57 -9.36 15.26 -21.55
CA SER A 57 -8.08 15.51 -20.89
C SER A 57 -7.01 15.95 -21.90
N GLN A 58 -6.17 16.89 -21.49
CA GLN A 58 -5.23 17.53 -22.44
C GLN A 58 -4.24 16.52 -23.05
N ASP A 59 -3.81 15.53 -22.28
CA ASP A 59 -2.95 14.43 -22.71
C ASP A 59 -3.66 13.40 -23.62
N LYS A 60 -4.99 13.41 -23.66
CA LYS A 60 -5.81 12.48 -24.47
C LYS A 60 -6.28 13.05 -25.82
N LYS A 61 -6.05 14.32 -26.09
CA LYS A 61 -6.52 14.97 -27.33
C LYS A 61 -6.06 14.26 -28.60
N GLU A 62 -4.81 13.81 -28.66
CA GLU A 62 -4.29 13.07 -29.82
C GLU A 62 -4.92 11.67 -29.94
N VAL A 63 -5.15 10.99 -28.80
CA VAL A 63 -5.83 9.69 -28.75
C VAL A 63 -7.26 9.83 -29.28
N VAL A 64 -8.01 10.80 -28.78
CA VAL A 64 -9.39 11.09 -29.22
C VAL A 64 -9.42 11.40 -30.72
N LYS A 65 -8.52 12.24 -31.23
CA LYS A 65 -8.42 12.56 -32.65
C LYS A 65 -8.16 11.31 -33.51
N ASN A 66 -7.29 10.42 -33.04
CA ASN A 66 -7.00 9.16 -33.74
C ASN A 66 -8.21 8.24 -33.73
N LEU A 67 -8.86 8.03 -32.57
CA LEU A 67 -10.05 7.20 -32.43
C LEU A 67 -11.22 7.74 -33.29
N MET A 68 -11.42 9.07 -33.34
CA MET A 68 -12.43 9.72 -34.18
C MET A 68 -12.17 9.48 -35.68
N ASN A 69 -10.90 9.50 -36.10
CA ASN A 69 -10.55 9.18 -37.50
C ASN A 69 -10.77 7.71 -37.85
N LEU A 70 -10.57 6.81 -36.88
CA LEU A 70 -10.79 5.37 -37.06
C LEU A 70 -12.30 5.05 -37.07
N SER A 71 -13.09 5.63 -36.14
CA SER A 71 -14.52 5.42 -36.04
C SER A 71 -15.29 5.87 -37.29
N LYS A 72 -14.90 7.00 -37.90
CA LYS A 72 -15.49 7.48 -39.17
C LYS A 72 -15.25 6.56 -40.37
N LYS A 73 -14.26 5.68 -40.31
CA LYS A 73 -13.90 4.73 -41.37
C LYS A 73 -14.45 3.34 -41.13
N ALA A 74 -14.99 3.07 -39.95
CA ALA A 74 -15.56 1.78 -39.59
C ALA A 74 -17.09 1.73 -39.87
N ASP A 75 -17.57 0.60 -40.31
CA ASP A 75 -19.01 0.35 -40.48
C ASP A 75 -19.69 0.13 -39.12
N CYS A 76 -18.95 -0.45 -38.15
CA CYS A 76 -19.44 -0.71 -36.80
C CYS A 76 -18.30 -0.42 -35.77
N VAL A 77 -18.66 0.19 -34.65
CA VAL A 77 -17.75 0.44 -33.53
C VAL A 77 -18.17 -0.43 -32.33
N TRP A 78 -17.21 -1.16 -31.78
CA TRP A 78 -17.40 -2.05 -30.65
C TRP A 78 -16.68 -1.48 -29.43
N LEU A 79 -17.44 -1.17 -28.39
CA LEU A 79 -16.90 -0.69 -27.10
C LEU A 79 -16.64 -1.89 -26.19
N ALA A 80 -15.38 -2.20 -25.94
CA ALA A 80 -14.90 -3.41 -25.27
C ALA A 80 -14.09 -3.10 -24.00
N SER A 81 -14.58 -2.15 -23.22
CA SER A 81 -14.04 -1.85 -21.88
C SER A 81 -14.48 -2.92 -20.86
N ASP A 82 -13.81 -2.93 -19.68
CA ASP A 82 -14.08 -3.90 -18.61
C ASP A 82 -15.56 -3.97 -18.19
N GLU A 83 -15.93 -5.07 -17.55
CA GLU A 83 -17.30 -5.37 -17.10
C GLU A 83 -17.61 -4.74 -15.74
N ASP A 84 -17.03 -3.60 -15.40
CA ASP A 84 -17.35 -2.88 -14.19
C ASP A 84 -17.93 -1.49 -14.49
N ARG A 85 -18.34 -0.74 -13.45
CA ARG A 85 -18.91 0.61 -13.59
C ARG A 85 -17.92 1.59 -14.24
N GLU A 86 -16.62 1.43 -13.99
CA GLU A 86 -15.58 2.27 -14.59
C GLU A 86 -15.47 1.98 -16.08
N GLY A 87 -15.48 0.70 -16.48
CA GLY A 87 -15.47 0.30 -17.89
C GLY A 87 -16.73 0.76 -18.63
N GLU A 88 -17.90 0.72 -17.98
CA GLU A 88 -19.15 1.22 -18.57
C GLU A 88 -19.11 2.75 -18.77
N ALA A 89 -18.56 3.49 -17.80
CA ALA A 89 -18.35 4.93 -17.93
C ALA A 89 -17.34 5.27 -19.03
N ILE A 90 -16.28 4.47 -19.21
CA ILE A 90 -15.33 4.64 -20.32
C ILE A 90 -16.04 4.43 -21.66
N ALA A 91 -16.88 3.38 -21.78
CA ALA A 91 -17.66 3.13 -23.00
C ALA A 91 -18.59 4.30 -23.32
N TRP A 92 -19.31 4.79 -22.32
CA TRP A 92 -20.18 5.95 -22.45
C TRP A 92 -19.42 7.22 -22.84
N HIS A 93 -18.30 7.54 -22.18
CA HIS A 93 -17.46 8.69 -22.55
C HIS A 93 -16.91 8.59 -23.98
N LEU A 94 -16.56 7.37 -24.44
CA LEU A 94 -16.16 7.14 -25.82
C LEU A 94 -17.31 7.44 -26.80
N ALA A 95 -18.51 6.91 -26.51
CA ALA A 95 -19.68 7.15 -27.35
C ALA A 95 -20.01 8.64 -27.49
N GLU A 96 -20.07 9.37 -26.37
CA GLU A 96 -20.35 10.81 -26.35
C GLU A 96 -19.22 11.64 -27.00
N THR A 97 -17.96 11.38 -26.63
CA THR A 97 -16.81 12.21 -27.09
C THR A 97 -16.49 12.00 -28.57
N LEU A 98 -16.70 10.78 -29.09
CA LEU A 98 -16.47 10.45 -30.51
C LEU A 98 -17.73 10.70 -31.36
N GLU A 99 -18.85 11.11 -30.74
CA GLU A 99 -20.16 11.33 -31.40
C GLU A 99 -20.60 10.08 -32.21
N LEU A 100 -20.54 8.91 -31.55
CA LEU A 100 -20.82 7.64 -32.21
C LEU A 100 -22.32 7.49 -32.51
N ASP A 101 -22.62 7.00 -33.71
CA ASP A 101 -23.97 6.62 -34.10
C ASP A 101 -24.41 5.37 -33.32
N GLN A 102 -25.45 5.49 -32.50
CA GLN A 102 -25.97 4.39 -31.68
C GLN A 102 -26.35 3.14 -32.52
N SER A 103 -26.85 3.33 -33.75
CA SER A 103 -27.22 2.23 -34.62
C SER A 103 -26.01 1.41 -35.10
N LYS A 104 -24.83 1.99 -35.06
CA LYS A 104 -23.54 1.39 -35.46
C LYS A 104 -22.61 1.10 -34.28
N THR A 105 -23.04 1.37 -33.06
CA THR A 105 -22.25 1.18 -31.87
C THR A 105 -22.76 0.01 -31.08
N LYS A 106 -21.86 -0.88 -30.68
CA LYS A 106 -22.16 -2.09 -29.89
C LYS A 106 -21.27 -2.14 -28.67
N ARG A 107 -21.81 -2.58 -27.57
CA ARG A 107 -21.09 -2.81 -26.31
C ARG A 107 -20.87 -4.32 -26.14
N ILE A 108 -19.66 -4.75 -25.87
CA ILE A 108 -19.34 -6.12 -25.48
C ILE A 108 -18.64 -6.16 -24.13
N VAL A 109 -18.97 -7.16 -23.33
CA VAL A 109 -18.40 -7.43 -22.02
C VAL A 109 -17.89 -8.86 -21.94
N PHE A 110 -16.84 -9.06 -21.18
CA PHE A 110 -16.24 -10.36 -20.96
C PHE A 110 -15.45 -10.37 -19.63
N SER A 111 -15.59 -11.45 -18.88
CA SER A 111 -14.88 -11.66 -17.63
C SER A 111 -13.46 -12.19 -17.80
N GLU A 112 -13.09 -12.65 -19.02
CA GLU A 112 -11.75 -13.15 -19.35
C GLU A 112 -11.38 -12.83 -20.79
N ILE A 113 -10.07 -12.66 -21.06
CA ILE A 113 -9.57 -12.37 -22.41
C ILE A 113 -9.07 -13.66 -23.05
N THR A 114 -10.01 -14.54 -23.37
CA THR A 114 -9.77 -15.77 -24.14
C THR A 114 -10.44 -15.66 -25.51
N LYS A 115 -9.97 -16.46 -26.50
CA LYS A 115 -10.56 -16.45 -27.84
C LYS A 115 -12.04 -16.77 -27.78
N THR A 116 -12.42 -17.78 -27.00
CA THR A 116 -13.80 -18.24 -26.87
C THR A 116 -14.69 -17.17 -26.26
N ALA A 117 -14.25 -16.53 -25.16
CA ALA A 117 -15.01 -15.49 -24.49
C ALA A 117 -15.19 -14.24 -25.38
N ILE A 118 -14.15 -13.82 -26.11
CA ILE A 118 -14.20 -12.68 -27.01
C ILE A 118 -15.14 -12.95 -28.19
N LEU A 119 -15.06 -14.11 -28.83
CA LEU A 119 -15.98 -14.47 -29.96
C LEU A 119 -17.42 -14.55 -29.49
N LYS A 120 -17.66 -15.17 -28.32
CA LYS A 120 -19.01 -15.23 -27.72
C LYS A 120 -19.55 -13.82 -27.41
N ALA A 121 -18.69 -12.89 -26.95
CA ALA A 121 -19.09 -11.50 -26.68
C ALA A 121 -19.44 -10.75 -27.97
N ILE A 122 -18.71 -10.96 -29.07
CA ILE A 122 -19.04 -10.41 -30.40
C ILE A 122 -20.37 -10.93 -30.91
N GLU A 123 -20.70 -12.21 -30.68
CA GLU A 123 -21.97 -12.80 -31.08
C GLU A 123 -23.16 -12.29 -30.25
N ASN A 124 -22.90 -11.83 -29.00
CA ASN A 124 -23.93 -11.40 -28.05
C ASN A 124 -23.67 -9.97 -27.56
N PRO A 125 -23.68 -8.97 -28.43
CA PRO A 125 -23.49 -7.58 -28.02
C PRO A 125 -24.72 -7.06 -27.28
N ARG A 126 -24.47 -6.04 -26.43
CA ARG A 126 -25.53 -5.28 -25.77
C ARG A 126 -25.42 -3.80 -26.04
N GLU A 127 -26.31 -3.02 -25.53
CA GLU A 127 -26.19 -1.57 -25.44
C GLU A 127 -25.42 -1.14 -24.20
N ILE A 128 -25.05 0.14 -24.10
CA ILE A 128 -24.46 0.72 -22.89
C ILE A 128 -25.51 0.68 -21.76
N ASP A 129 -25.12 0.18 -20.61
CA ASP A 129 -25.96 0.18 -19.40
C ASP A 129 -25.88 1.52 -18.69
N TYR A 130 -26.89 2.36 -18.92
CA TYR A 130 -26.97 3.70 -18.32
C TYR A 130 -27.13 3.67 -16.80
N ASN A 131 -27.65 2.59 -16.19
CA ASN A 131 -27.72 2.48 -14.75
C ASN A 131 -26.31 2.32 -14.13
N LEU A 132 -25.42 1.56 -14.78
CA LEU A 132 -24.02 1.46 -14.39
C LEU A 132 -23.29 2.79 -14.57
N VAL A 133 -23.54 3.50 -15.69
CA VAL A 133 -23.01 4.84 -15.93
C VAL A 133 -23.48 5.80 -14.85
N ASP A 134 -24.75 5.82 -14.51
CA ASP A 134 -25.33 6.67 -13.47
C ASP A 134 -24.75 6.38 -12.08
N ALA A 135 -24.50 5.11 -11.76
CA ALA A 135 -23.86 4.72 -10.50
C ALA A 135 -22.41 5.22 -10.42
N GLN A 136 -21.65 5.16 -11.53
CA GLN A 136 -20.29 5.70 -11.59
C GLN A 136 -20.32 7.23 -11.52
N GLN A 137 -21.24 7.89 -12.23
CA GLN A 137 -21.43 9.35 -12.17
C GLN A 137 -21.81 9.80 -10.75
N ALA A 138 -22.75 9.13 -10.09
CA ALA A 138 -23.13 9.41 -8.72
C ALA A 138 -21.91 9.41 -7.79
N ARG A 139 -21.11 8.36 -7.86
CA ARG A 139 -19.85 8.26 -7.10
C ARG A 139 -18.91 9.41 -7.45
N ARG A 140 -18.65 9.63 -8.74
CA ARG A 140 -17.70 10.66 -9.21
C ARG A 140 -18.12 12.06 -8.78
N VAL A 141 -19.41 12.40 -8.91
CA VAL A 141 -19.98 13.67 -8.53
C VAL A 141 -19.88 13.87 -7.02
N LEU A 142 -20.31 12.89 -6.23
CA LEU A 142 -20.31 12.97 -4.77
C LEU A 142 -18.90 13.07 -4.20
N ASP A 143 -17.97 12.23 -4.63
CA ASP A 143 -16.57 12.26 -4.17
C ASP A 143 -15.89 13.59 -4.61
N ARG A 144 -16.29 14.16 -5.76
CA ARG A 144 -15.83 15.48 -6.22
C ARG A 144 -16.35 16.61 -5.33
N ILE A 145 -17.62 16.60 -4.99
CA ILE A 145 -18.24 17.61 -4.09
C ILE A 145 -17.55 17.57 -2.73
N VAL A 146 -17.47 16.38 -2.10
CA VAL A 146 -16.83 16.21 -0.80
C VAL A 146 -15.39 16.71 -0.81
N GLY A 147 -14.59 16.26 -1.78
CA GLY A 147 -13.18 16.64 -1.87
C GLY A 147 -12.98 18.13 -2.16
N TYR A 148 -13.85 18.74 -2.97
CA TYR A 148 -13.72 20.13 -3.38
C TYR A 148 -14.17 21.10 -2.28
N GLU A 149 -15.15 20.75 -1.48
CA GLU A 149 -15.66 21.60 -0.39
C GLU A 149 -14.87 21.40 0.91
N LEU A 150 -14.52 20.16 1.29
CA LEU A 150 -13.75 19.93 2.53
C LEU A 150 -12.30 20.38 2.45
N SER A 151 -11.64 20.24 1.28
CA SER A 151 -10.22 20.58 1.19
C SER A 151 -9.93 22.06 1.49
N PRO A 152 -10.72 23.06 1.01
CA PRO A 152 -10.56 24.45 1.40
C PRO A 152 -10.80 24.72 2.89
N VAL A 153 -11.73 23.98 3.53
CA VAL A 153 -11.93 24.06 4.98
C VAL A 153 -10.65 23.66 5.71
N LEU A 154 -10.08 22.51 5.36
CA LEU A 154 -8.81 22.04 5.94
C LEU A 154 -7.65 23.02 5.67
N TRP A 155 -7.63 23.67 4.51
CA TRP A 155 -6.58 24.66 4.20
C TRP A 155 -6.69 25.91 5.08
N ARG A 156 -7.90 26.35 5.35
CA ARG A 156 -8.14 27.53 6.18
C ARG A 156 -7.98 27.23 7.66
N LYS A 157 -8.48 26.08 8.11
CA LYS A 157 -8.58 25.74 9.54
C LYS A 157 -7.34 25.01 10.08
N ILE A 158 -6.61 24.28 9.24
CA ILE A 158 -5.42 23.52 9.63
C ILE A 158 -4.21 24.01 8.82
N ARG A 159 -4.03 23.48 7.59
CA ARG A 159 -2.87 23.78 6.74
C ARG A 159 -3.19 23.63 5.26
N THR A 160 -2.60 24.50 4.42
CA THR A 160 -2.72 24.39 2.96
C THR A 160 -2.12 23.08 2.43
N GLY A 161 -2.75 22.53 1.37
CA GLY A 161 -2.31 21.31 0.70
C GLY A 161 -2.92 20.02 1.26
N LEU A 162 -3.69 20.10 2.35
CA LEU A 162 -4.46 18.97 2.85
C LEU A 162 -5.68 18.68 1.97
N SER A 163 -6.20 17.47 2.08
CA SER A 163 -7.40 17.08 1.34
C SER A 163 -8.20 16.04 2.12
N ALA A 164 -9.50 16.10 1.99
CA ALA A 164 -10.41 15.11 2.53
C ALA A 164 -11.15 14.38 1.41
N GLY A 165 -11.67 13.20 1.74
CA GLY A 165 -12.50 12.42 0.85
C GLY A 165 -13.21 11.32 1.63
N ARG A 166 -14.42 10.97 1.22
CA ARG A 166 -15.33 10.09 1.93
C ARG A 166 -14.69 8.76 2.38
N VAL A 167 -14.10 8.01 1.46
CA VAL A 167 -13.46 6.73 1.78
C VAL A 167 -12.07 6.93 2.41
N GLN A 168 -11.33 7.93 1.93
CA GLN A 168 -9.99 8.24 2.39
C GLN A 168 -9.98 8.64 3.87
N SER A 169 -10.83 9.60 4.28
CA SER A 169 -10.82 10.13 5.65
C SER A 169 -11.28 9.09 6.66
N VAL A 170 -12.27 8.27 6.30
CA VAL A 170 -12.72 7.15 7.13
C VAL A 170 -11.63 6.07 7.28
N SER A 171 -10.84 5.82 6.23
CA SER A 171 -9.71 4.88 6.32
C SER A 171 -8.60 5.38 7.25
N VAL A 172 -8.32 6.70 7.27
CA VAL A 172 -7.39 7.31 8.22
C VAL A 172 -7.95 7.22 9.64
N ARG A 173 -9.24 7.50 9.84
CA ARG A 173 -9.93 7.38 11.13
C ARG A 173 -9.77 5.99 11.75
N LEU A 174 -9.95 4.91 10.98
CA LEU A 174 -9.74 3.53 11.46
C LEU A 174 -8.34 3.31 12.01
N ILE A 175 -7.33 3.89 11.36
CA ILE A 175 -5.94 3.76 11.78
C ILE A 175 -5.66 4.60 13.04
N VAL A 176 -6.23 5.82 13.10
CA VAL A 176 -6.08 6.72 14.27
C VAL A 176 -6.75 6.12 15.50
N GLU A 177 -7.99 5.62 15.38
CA GLU A 177 -8.71 4.96 16.48
C GLU A 177 -7.94 3.72 16.98
N ARG A 178 -7.39 2.92 16.05
CA ARG A 178 -6.58 1.76 16.40
C ARG A 178 -5.31 2.14 17.17
N GLU A 179 -4.67 3.23 16.81
CA GLU A 179 -3.48 3.72 17.54
C GLU A 179 -3.85 4.16 18.95
N ARG A 180 -5.00 4.83 19.12
CA ARG A 180 -5.53 5.20 20.44
C ARG A 180 -5.86 3.97 21.30
N ASP A 181 -6.51 2.97 20.71
CA ASP A 181 -6.78 1.70 21.41
C ASP A 181 -5.47 1.05 21.93
N ILE A 182 -4.36 1.22 21.19
CA ILE A 182 -3.04 0.70 21.57
C ILE A 182 -2.40 1.58 22.66
N ASP A 183 -2.48 2.90 22.52
CA ASP A 183 -1.88 3.87 23.48
C ASP A 183 -2.57 3.79 24.85
N GLU A 184 -3.89 3.56 24.87
CA GLU A 184 -4.68 3.45 26.10
C GLU A 184 -4.63 2.04 26.73
N PHE A 185 -4.05 1.07 26.01
CA PHE A 185 -4.05 -0.32 26.47
C PHE A 185 -3.07 -0.56 27.62
N ASN A 186 -3.59 -1.07 28.73
CA ASN A 186 -2.79 -1.45 29.89
C ASN A 186 -2.59 -2.98 29.90
N PRO A 187 -1.36 -3.49 29.68
CA PRO A 187 -1.09 -4.92 29.69
C PRO A 187 -1.25 -5.50 31.11
N VAL A 188 -1.99 -6.61 31.22
CA VAL A 188 -2.16 -7.36 32.47
C VAL A 188 -1.29 -8.60 32.40
N ALA A 189 -0.46 -8.81 33.41
CA ALA A 189 0.38 -9.99 33.56
C ALA A 189 -0.43 -11.19 34.06
N SER A 190 -0.09 -12.37 33.58
CA SER A 190 -0.56 -13.66 34.10
C SER A 190 0.47 -14.74 33.81
N TYR A 191 0.47 -15.80 34.58
CA TYR A 191 1.38 -16.91 34.46
C TYR A 191 0.69 -18.10 33.77
N ARG A 192 1.15 -18.41 32.56
CA ARG A 192 0.71 -19.57 31.78
C ARG A 192 1.55 -20.77 32.19
N ILE A 193 0.89 -21.90 32.46
CA ILE A 193 1.57 -23.12 32.81
C ILE A 193 1.64 -24.06 31.61
N ASP A 194 2.86 -24.33 31.18
CA ASP A 194 3.18 -25.30 30.13
C ASP A 194 3.91 -26.49 30.79
N ALA A 195 3.63 -27.71 30.34
CA ALA A 195 4.27 -28.93 30.86
C ALA A 195 4.75 -29.82 29.70
N GLU A 196 5.88 -30.46 29.91
CA GLU A 196 6.41 -31.51 29.06
C GLU A 196 6.42 -32.83 29.83
N PHE A 197 5.64 -33.78 29.32
CA PHE A 197 5.60 -35.15 29.86
C PHE A 197 6.28 -36.11 28.88
N ILE A 198 6.80 -37.20 29.43
CA ILE A 198 7.39 -38.28 28.63
C ILE A 198 6.73 -39.59 29.00
N THR A 199 6.49 -40.43 28.01
CA THR A 199 6.03 -41.81 28.17
C THR A 199 7.19 -42.73 28.56
N GLU A 200 6.92 -43.96 28.96
CA GLU A 200 7.94 -44.96 29.29
C GLU A 200 8.90 -45.23 28.10
N ASP A 201 8.40 -45.11 26.90
CA ASP A 201 9.21 -45.22 25.64
C ASP A 201 9.81 -43.87 25.18
N ASN A 202 9.99 -42.91 26.10
CA ASN A 202 10.65 -41.59 25.87
C ASN A 202 10.00 -40.68 24.81
N LYS A 203 8.70 -40.82 24.57
CA LYS A 203 7.99 -39.92 23.65
C LYS A 203 7.48 -38.66 24.37
N LEU A 204 7.70 -37.51 23.79
CA LEU A 204 7.37 -36.20 24.38
C LEU A 204 5.92 -35.83 24.14
N ILE A 205 5.26 -35.35 25.20
CA ILE A 205 3.91 -34.78 25.18
C ILE A 205 3.99 -33.36 25.73
N LYS A 206 3.62 -32.37 24.94
CA LYS A 206 3.47 -30.98 25.39
C LYS A 206 2.03 -30.77 25.83
N ALA A 207 1.85 -30.27 27.02
CA ALA A 207 0.53 -30.02 27.62
C ALA A 207 0.49 -28.63 28.27
N LYS A 208 -0.70 -28.09 28.43
CA LYS A 208 -0.95 -26.77 29.04
C LYS A 208 -2.01 -26.94 30.13
N LEU A 209 -1.86 -26.18 31.20
CA LEU A 209 -2.93 -26.07 32.18
C LEU A 209 -4.08 -25.22 31.56
N SER A 210 -5.31 -25.58 31.88
CA SER A 210 -6.48 -24.86 31.33
C SER A 210 -6.69 -23.45 31.90
N SER A 211 -6.08 -23.16 33.06
CA SER A 211 -6.18 -21.89 33.78
C SER A 211 -4.79 -21.25 33.93
N ASN A 212 -4.74 -19.94 33.83
CA ASN A 212 -3.55 -19.13 34.15
C ASN A 212 -3.64 -18.69 35.63
N PHE A 213 -2.50 -18.39 36.22
CA PHE A 213 -2.42 -17.77 37.55
C PHE A 213 -2.20 -16.26 37.42
N SER A 214 -2.73 -15.51 38.39
CA SER A 214 -2.71 -14.05 38.39
C SER A 214 -1.44 -13.46 39.00
N SER A 215 -0.72 -14.22 39.83
CA SER A 215 0.49 -13.75 40.49
C SER A 215 1.63 -14.77 40.41
N PHE A 216 2.85 -14.24 40.67
CA PHE A 216 4.05 -15.08 40.80
C PHE A 216 3.90 -16.11 41.92
N GLU A 217 3.37 -15.69 43.05
CA GLU A 217 3.22 -16.52 44.25
C GLU A 217 2.28 -17.71 44.01
N GLU A 218 1.14 -17.47 43.33
CA GLU A 218 0.20 -18.55 42.97
C GLU A 218 0.86 -19.55 42.01
N ALA A 219 1.57 -19.04 41.00
CA ALA A 219 2.29 -19.88 40.04
C ALA A 219 3.41 -20.68 40.68
N GLU A 220 4.17 -20.07 41.60
CA GLU A 220 5.21 -20.73 42.38
C GLU A 220 4.64 -21.84 43.29
N GLN A 221 3.58 -21.53 44.01
CA GLN A 221 2.88 -22.53 44.86
C GLN A 221 2.38 -23.71 44.04
N PHE A 222 1.82 -23.44 42.85
CA PHE A 222 1.39 -24.50 41.95
C PHE A 222 2.56 -25.38 41.48
N LEU A 223 3.70 -24.79 41.11
CA LEU A 223 4.87 -25.60 40.76
C LEU A 223 5.40 -26.41 41.94
N LYS A 224 5.46 -25.84 43.13
CA LYS A 224 5.85 -26.55 44.38
C LYS A 224 4.92 -27.75 44.68
N ALA A 225 3.61 -27.62 44.44
CA ALA A 225 2.66 -28.70 44.62
C ALA A 225 2.87 -29.85 43.62
N ASN A 226 3.63 -29.65 42.55
CA ASN A 226 3.96 -30.70 41.58
C ASN A 226 5.29 -31.41 41.87
N ILE A 227 6.02 -31.01 42.91
CA ILE A 227 7.23 -31.71 43.35
C ILE A 227 6.85 -33.11 43.87
N GLY A 228 7.45 -34.17 43.33
CA GLY A 228 7.14 -35.55 43.65
C GLY A 228 5.75 -36.04 43.21
N ALA A 229 5.02 -35.25 42.41
CA ALA A 229 3.73 -35.65 41.91
C ALA A 229 3.86 -36.76 40.85
N SER A 230 2.93 -37.71 40.90
CA SER A 230 2.75 -38.68 39.82
C SER A 230 1.70 -38.19 38.83
N PHE A 231 1.95 -38.44 37.53
CA PHE A 231 1.09 -38.01 36.44
C PHE A 231 0.55 -39.22 35.67
N ARG A 232 -0.68 -39.11 35.20
CA ARG A 232 -1.28 -40.13 34.35
C ARG A 232 -2.25 -39.52 33.35
N VAL A 233 -2.46 -40.23 32.28
CA VAL A 233 -3.54 -39.90 31.33
C VAL A 233 -4.88 -40.14 32.01
N ASP A 234 -5.68 -39.09 32.19
CA ASP A 234 -7.00 -39.16 32.82
C ASP A 234 -8.09 -39.50 31.80
N THR A 235 -8.14 -38.72 30.72
CA THR A 235 -9.04 -38.93 29.58
C THR A 235 -8.31 -38.83 28.26
N LEU A 236 -8.76 -39.63 27.31
CA LEU A 236 -8.29 -39.59 25.92
C LEU A 236 -9.50 -39.68 25.01
N GLU A 237 -9.74 -38.59 24.27
CA GLU A 237 -10.86 -38.50 23.35
C GLU A 237 -10.33 -38.32 21.93
N LYS A 238 -10.77 -39.19 21.03
CA LYS A 238 -10.48 -39.09 19.62
C LYS A 238 -11.73 -38.65 18.86
N ASN A 239 -11.66 -37.49 18.23
CA ASN A 239 -12.78 -36.92 17.51
C ASN A 239 -12.42 -36.73 16.05
N PRO A 240 -13.30 -37.16 15.11
CA PRO A 240 -13.10 -36.88 13.72
C PRO A 240 -13.22 -35.36 13.47
N GLY A 241 -12.26 -34.80 12.77
CA GLY A 241 -12.25 -33.41 12.33
C GLY A 241 -12.31 -33.29 10.82
N GLN A 242 -12.73 -32.14 10.35
CA GLN A 242 -12.75 -31.81 8.94
C GLN A 242 -12.35 -30.34 8.74
N LYS A 243 -11.47 -30.10 7.75
CA LYS A 243 -11.17 -28.75 7.28
C LYS A 243 -11.65 -28.63 5.83
N SER A 244 -12.40 -27.59 5.53
CA SER A 244 -12.89 -27.31 4.18
C SER A 244 -12.04 -26.21 3.51
N PRO A 245 -11.85 -26.27 2.18
CA PRO A 245 -11.12 -25.25 1.48
C PRO A 245 -11.87 -23.93 1.48
N ALA A 246 -11.12 -22.84 1.51
CA ALA A 246 -11.67 -21.51 1.35
C ALA A 246 -12.15 -21.26 -0.10
N ALA A 247 -13.02 -20.25 -0.26
CA ALA A 247 -13.55 -19.86 -1.56
C ALA A 247 -12.45 -19.39 -2.53
N PRO A 248 -12.66 -19.41 -3.84
CA PRO A 248 -11.80 -18.73 -4.80
C PRO A 248 -11.61 -17.26 -4.45
N PHE A 249 -10.56 -16.64 -4.95
CA PHE A 249 -10.24 -15.27 -4.61
C PHE A 249 -11.25 -14.24 -5.10
N THR A 250 -11.61 -13.34 -4.20
CA THR A 250 -12.09 -11.98 -4.52
C THR A 250 -10.87 -11.04 -4.59
N THR A 251 -11.08 -9.79 -5.03
CA THR A 251 -10.04 -8.75 -4.99
C THR A 251 -9.43 -8.60 -3.59
N SER A 252 -10.29 -8.51 -2.58
CA SER A 252 -9.87 -8.33 -1.19
C SER A 252 -9.05 -9.51 -0.67
N THR A 253 -9.54 -10.73 -0.83
CA THR A 253 -8.84 -11.93 -0.36
C THR A 253 -7.55 -12.20 -1.14
N LEU A 254 -7.49 -11.86 -2.44
CA LEU A 254 -6.25 -11.92 -3.21
C LEU A 254 -5.20 -10.94 -2.66
N GLN A 255 -5.60 -9.70 -2.35
CA GLN A 255 -4.71 -8.70 -1.78
C GLN A 255 -4.16 -9.14 -0.41
N GLN A 256 -5.02 -9.73 0.44
CA GLN A 256 -4.63 -10.24 1.74
C GLN A 256 -3.62 -11.38 1.62
N GLU A 257 -3.91 -12.42 0.83
CA GLU A 257 -3.03 -13.57 0.70
C GLU A 257 -1.73 -13.26 -0.06
N ALA A 258 -1.76 -12.39 -1.05
CA ALA A 258 -0.55 -11.92 -1.73
C ALA A 258 0.36 -11.12 -0.78
N SER A 259 -0.22 -10.34 0.14
CA SER A 259 0.55 -9.65 1.16
C SER A 259 1.22 -10.64 2.12
N ARG A 260 0.48 -11.64 2.63
CA ARG A 260 0.98 -12.64 3.59
C ARG A 260 2.05 -13.55 2.99
N LYS A 261 1.78 -14.12 1.81
CA LYS A 261 2.63 -15.17 1.20
C LYS A 261 3.70 -14.66 0.24
N LEU A 262 3.42 -13.55 -0.43
CA LEU A 262 4.31 -13.02 -1.46
C LEU A 262 5.02 -11.74 -1.01
N TYR A 263 4.58 -11.15 0.12
CA TYR A 263 5.03 -9.84 0.62
C TYR A 263 4.79 -8.72 -0.40
N PHE A 264 3.68 -8.80 -1.15
CA PHE A 264 3.28 -7.77 -2.09
C PHE A 264 2.47 -6.69 -1.37
N SER A 265 2.70 -5.43 -1.72
CA SER A 265 1.75 -4.36 -1.34
C SER A 265 0.43 -4.57 -2.10
N VAL A 266 -0.66 -4.02 -1.55
CA VAL A 266 -1.98 -4.06 -2.18
C VAL A 266 -1.94 -3.48 -3.61
N SER A 267 -1.25 -2.37 -3.81
CA SER A 267 -1.07 -1.75 -5.13
C SER A 267 -0.27 -2.62 -6.09
N LYS A 268 0.81 -3.25 -5.62
CA LYS A 268 1.63 -4.18 -6.43
C LYS A 268 0.80 -5.39 -6.86
N THR A 269 0.01 -5.97 -5.95
CA THR A 269 -0.88 -7.09 -6.25
C THR A 269 -1.81 -6.76 -7.40
N MET A 270 -2.49 -5.60 -7.34
CA MET A 270 -3.40 -5.19 -8.41
C MET A 270 -2.70 -4.90 -9.74
N THR A 271 -1.50 -4.31 -9.70
CA THR A 271 -0.71 -4.06 -10.92
C THR A 271 -0.31 -5.36 -11.62
N VAL A 272 0.10 -6.37 -10.85
CA VAL A 272 0.49 -7.68 -11.40
C VAL A 272 -0.75 -8.44 -11.89
N ALA A 273 -1.85 -8.43 -11.12
CA ALA A 273 -3.11 -9.06 -11.51
C ALA A 273 -3.68 -8.46 -12.81
N GLN A 274 -3.61 -7.12 -12.97
CA GLN A 274 -4.00 -6.43 -14.20
C GLN A 274 -3.21 -6.96 -15.41
N ARG A 275 -1.89 -7.14 -15.28
CA ARG A 275 -1.05 -7.68 -16.36
C ARG A 275 -1.42 -9.12 -16.71
N LEU A 276 -1.70 -9.97 -15.70
CA LEU A 276 -2.14 -11.34 -15.91
C LEU A 276 -3.49 -11.40 -16.64
N TYR A 277 -4.44 -10.55 -16.26
CA TYR A 277 -5.73 -10.44 -16.94
C TYR A 277 -5.58 -9.96 -18.39
N GLU A 278 -4.83 -8.91 -18.65
CA GLU A 278 -4.61 -8.37 -19.99
C GLU A 278 -3.89 -9.35 -20.93
N GLN A 279 -3.14 -10.29 -20.37
CA GLN A 279 -2.53 -11.40 -21.10
C GLN A 279 -3.47 -12.59 -21.30
N GLY A 280 -4.68 -12.53 -20.72
CA GLY A 280 -5.67 -13.61 -20.81
C GLY A 280 -5.36 -14.82 -19.93
N LEU A 281 -4.56 -14.65 -18.88
CA LEU A 281 -4.12 -15.72 -18.00
C LEU A 281 -5.03 -15.95 -16.79
N ILE A 282 -5.73 -14.90 -16.35
CA ILE A 282 -6.72 -14.96 -15.26
C ILE A 282 -8.00 -14.25 -15.66
N THR A 283 -9.08 -14.50 -14.92
CA THR A 283 -10.33 -13.73 -15.00
C THR A 283 -10.15 -12.32 -14.46
N TYR A 284 -11.13 -11.45 -14.67
CA TYR A 284 -11.11 -10.07 -14.22
C TYR A 284 -10.84 -9.96 -12.71
N MET A 285 -9.87 -9.17 -12.34
CA MET A 285 -9.34 -9.14 -10.98
C MET A 285 -10.07 -8.19 -10.04
N ARG A 286 -10.99 -7.36 -10.52
CA ARG A 286 -11.83 -6.49 -9.67
C ARG A 286 -13.20 -7.12 -9.48
N THR A 287 -13.30 -8.03 -8.54
CA THR A 287 -14.54 -8.77 -8.25
C THR A 287 -14.68 -9.02 -6.75
N ASP A 288 -15.89 -8.99 -6.26
CA ASP A 288 -16.27 -9.43 -4.92
C ASP A 288 -17.00 -10.80 -4.96
N SER A 289 -17.14 -11.37 -6.15
CA SER A 289 -17.72 -12.69 -6.34
C SER A 289 -16.75 -13.81 -5.93
N VAL A 290 -17.31 -14.83 -5.32
CA VAL A 290 -16.64 -16.11 -4.98
C VAL A 290 -17.10 -17.27 -5.88
N ASN A 291 -17.93 -16.98 -6.88
CA ASN A 291 -18.52 -18.00 -7.75
C ASN A 291 -17.61 -18.34 -8.92
N LEU A 292 -17.65 -19.60 -9.30
CA LEU A 292 -17.07 -20.10 -10.55
C LEU A 292 -18.19 -20.52 -11.50
N SER A 293 -18.01 -20.29 -12.80
CA SER A 293 -18.91 -20.79 -13.84
C SER A 293 -18.96 -22.32 -13.84
N VAL A 294 -19.96 -22.88 -14.49
CA VAL A 294 -20.10 -24.35 -14.63
C VAL A 294 -18.91 -24.93 -15.39
N GLU A 295 -18.49 -24.25 -16.44
CA GLU A 295 -17.34 -24.61 -17.27
C GLU A 295 -16.05 -24.60 -16.45
N ALA A 296 -15.82 -23.57 -15.66
CA ALA A 296 -14.65 -23.45 -14.78
C ALA A 296 -14.61 -24.55 -13.71
N LYS A 297 -15.75 -24.88 -13.08
CA LYS A 297 -15.83 -25.99 -12.12
C LYS A 297 -15.54 -27.33 -12.76
N ASN A 298 -16.02 -27.56 -14.00
CA ASN A 298 -15.77 -28.79 -14.74
C ASN A 298 -14.29 -28.91 -15.13
N ALA A 299 -13.69 -27.82 -15.62
CA ALA A 299 -12.27 -27.77 -15.96
C ALA A 299 -11.37 -28.00 -14.77
N ALA A 300 -11.68 -27.36 -13.62
CA ALA A 300 -10.98 -27.58 -12.37
C ALA A 300 -11.09 -29.04 -11.89
N ALA A 301 -12.30 -29.63 -11.93
CA ALA A 301 -12.52 -31.01 -11.54
C ALA A 301 -11.72 -32.00 -12.42
N ALA A 302 -11.70 -31.78 -13.73
CA ALA A 302 -10.93 -32.63 -14.67
C ALA A 302 -9.42 -32.52 -14.37
N GLN A 303 -8.93 -31.33 -14.09
CA GLN A 303 -7.52 -31.12 -13.71
C GLN A 303 -7.17 -31.75 -12.36
N ILE A 304 -8.06 -31.67 -11.36
CA ILE A 304 -7.87 -32.33 -10.05
C ILE A 304 -7.85 -33.84 -10.23
N GLU A 305 -8.79 -34.41 -10.98
CA GLU A 305 -8.85 -35.83 -11.24
C GLU A 305 -7.57 -36.33 -11.90
N LYS A 306 -7.10 -35.62 -12.92
CA LYS A 306 -5.87 -35.95 -13.66
C LYS A 306 -4.62 -35.89 -12.77
N ALA A 307 -4.52 -34.89 -11.90
CA ALA A 307 -3.31 -34.64 -11.11
C ALA A 307 -3.27 -35.40 -9.78
N PHE A 308 -4.43 -35.65 -9.17
CA PHE A 308 -4.51 -36.16 -7.78
C PHE A 308 -5.45 -37.37 -7.65
N GLY A 309 -6.30 -37.64 -8.62
CA GLY A 309 -7.27 -38.73 -8.59
C GLY A 309 -8.69 -38.29 -8.22
N THR A 310 -9.65 -39.15 -8.47
CA THR A 310 -11.12 -38.91 -8.30
C THR A 310 -11.49 -38.59 -6.84
N THR A 311 -10.80 -39.19 -5.85
CA THR A 311 -11.04 -38.97 -4.41
C THR A 311 -10.81 -37.53 -3.96
N TYR A 312 -10.00 -36.79 -4.69
CA TYR A 312 -9.71 -35.37 -4.41
C TYR A 312 -10.72 -34.40 -5.01
N VAL A 313 -11.64 -34.87 -5.87
CA VAL A 313 -12.61 -34.01 -6.54
C VAL A 313 -13.84 -33.78 -5.67
N LYS A 314 -14.17 -32.51 -5.40
CA LYS A 314 -15.44 -32.11 -4.77
C LYS A 314 -15.86 -30.74 -5.29
N LYS A 315 -16.69 -30.74 -6.35
CA LYS A 315 -17.25 -29.49 -6.91
C LYS A 315 -18.06 -28.76 -5.84
N ARG A 316 -17.80 -27.44 -5.67
CA ARG A 316 -18.46 -26.59 -4.69
C ARG A 316 -18.99 -25.31 -5.32
N SER A 317 -20.01 -24.76 -4.69
CA SER A 317 -20.47 -23.38 -4.87
C SER A 317 -20.39 -22.68 -3.53
N TYR A 318 -19.86 -21.47 -3.51
CA TYR A 318 -19.72 -20.67 -2.33
C TYR A 318 -20.77 -19.57 -2.32
N LYS A 319 -21.26 -19.19 -1.13
CA LYS A 319 -22.15 -18.05 -0.98
C LYS A 319 -21.32 -16.81 -0.65
N GLY A 320 -21.49 -15.74 -1.40
CA GLY A 320 -20.89 -14.45 -1.09
C GLY A 320 -21.43 -13.88 0.22
N LYS A 321 -20.58 -13.22 0.99
CA LYS A 321 -20.96 -12.54 2.24
C LYS A 321 -21.48 -11.12 1.99
N SER A 322 -21.17 -10.49 0.86
CA SER A 322 -21.60 -9.13 0.57
C SER A 322 -23.07 -9.08 0.12
N LYS A 323 -23.86 -8.29 0.83
CA LYS A 323 -25.19 -7.91 0.42
C LYS A 323 -25.05 -6.86 -0.68
N GLY A 324 -25.08 -7.26 -1.94
CA GLY A 324 -24.89 -6.35 -3.08
C GLY A 324 -23.71 -6.75 -3.99
N ALA A 325 -23.21 -7.98 -3.84
CA ALA A 325 -22.28 -8.56 -4.79
C ALA A 325 -22.87 -8.47 -6.20
N GLN A 326 -22.08 -7.99 -7.17
CA GLN A 326 -22.43 -8.11 -8.59
C GLN A 326 -22.42 -9.60 -8.91
N GLU A 327 -23.57 -10.27 -8.76
CA GLU A 327 -23.73 -11.72 -8.90
C GLU A 327 -23.34 -12.25 -10.30
N ALA A 328 -23.22 -11.36 -11.28
CA ALA A 328 -22.83 -11.68 -12.64
C ALA A 328 -21.33 -11.97 -12.83
N HIS A 329 -20.48 -11.56 -11.89
CA HIS A 329 -19.03 -11.71 -12.00
C HIS A 329 -18.56 -13.07 -11.48
N GLU A 330 -17.49 -13.60 -12.09
CA GLU A 330 -16.75 -14.74 -11.57
C GLU A 330 -15.71 -14.30 -10.53
N ALA A 331 -15.29 -15.28 -9.71
CA ALA A 331 -14.11 -15.14 -8.85
C ALA A 331 -12.82 -15.05 -9.70
N ILE A 332 -11.73 -14.62 -9.06
CA ILE A 332 -10.41 -14.58 -9.69
C ILE A 332 -9.88 -16.02 -9.79
N ARG A 333 -9.66 -16.46 -11.01
CA ARG A 333 -9.18 -17.81 -11.34
C ARG A 333 -8.30 -17.81 -12.59
N PRO A 334 -7.49 -18.86 -12.82
CA PRO A 334 -6.85 -19.05 -14.12
C PRO A 334 -7.91 -19.25 -15.21
N THR A 335 -7.65 -18.78 -16.43
CA THR A 335 -8.50 -19.01 -17.58
C THR A 335 -8.37 -20.46 -18.09
N ASP A 336 -7.23 -21.10 -17.85
CA ASP A 336 -6.93 -22.48 -18.19
C ASP A 336 -6.33 -23.21 -16.99
N PHE A 337 -7.09 -24.11 -16.38
CA PHE A 337 -6.67 -24.89 -15.20
C PHE A 337 -5.58 -25.92 -15.53
N SER A 338 -5.42 -26.32 -16.79
CA SER A 338 -4.35 -27.24 -17.19
C SER A 338 -2.95 -26.58 -17.16
N ARG A 339 -2.90 -25.25 -17.21
CA ARG A 339 -1.68 -24.46 -17.18
C ARG A 339 -1.29 -24.18 -15.72
N GLN A 340 -0.44 -25.04 -15.14
CA GLN A 340 0.02 -24.93 -13.75
C GLN A 340 1.03 -23.80 -13.54
N SER A 341 1.80 -23.47 -14.57
CA SER A 341 2.81 -22.40 -14.53
C SER A 341 2.74 -21.57 -15.80
N ILE A 342 3.25 -20.35 -15.74
CA ILE A 342 3.28 -19.40 -16.84
C ILE A 342 4.71 -18.90 -17.10
N GLU A 343 4.93 -18.41 -18.32
CA GLU A 343 6.09 -17.56 -18.64
C GLU A 343 5.79 -16.13 -18.23
N GLY A 344 6.78 -15.42 -17.68
CA GLY A 344 6.61 -14.04 -17.23
C GLY A 344 7.72 -13.59 -16.29
N ASP A 345 7.57 -12.41 -15.73
CA ASP A 345 8.45 -11.98 -14.65
C ASP A 345 8.17 -12.76 -13.36
N ARG A 346 9.12 -12.70 -12.42
CA ARG A 346 9.03 -13.43 -11.13
C ARG A 346 7.73 -13.12 -10.36
N ASP A 347 7.26 -11.89 -10.40
CA ASP A 347 6.07 -11.48 -9.66
C ASP A 347 4.80 -12.02 -10.31
N GLN A 348 4.73 -12.05 -11.65
CA GLN A 348 3.63 -12.65 -12.39
C GLN A 348 3.52 -14.16 -12.12
N ILE A 349 4.65 -14.88 -12.18
CA ILE A 349 4.69 -16.33 -11.91
C ILE A 349 4.19 -16.64 -10.49
N ARG A 350 4.66 -15.88 -9.48
CA ARG A 350 4.28 -16.09 -8.07
C ARG A 350 2.79 -15.80 -7.82
N LEU A 351 2.26 -14.71 -8.39
CA LEU A 351 0.87 -14.34 -8.20
C LEU A 351 -0.06 -15.32 -8.94
N TYR A 352 0.31 -15.74 -10.14
CA TYR A 352 -0.45 -16.75 -10.90
C TYR A 352 -0.50 -18.09 -10.15
N ASP A 353 0.63 -18.57 -9.63
CA ASP A 353 0.71 -19.80 -8.83
C ASP A 353 -0.23 -19.74 -7.62
N LEU A 354 -0.24 -18.60 -6.92
CA LEU A 354 -1.14 -18.37 -5.78
C LEU A 354 -2.62 -18.45 -6.19
N ILE A 355 -2.99 -17.80 -7.31
CA ILE A 355 -4.36 -17.80 -7.84
C ILE A 355 -4.75 -19.22 -8.29
N TRP A 356 -3.88 -19.91 -9.02
CA TRP A 356 -4.12 -21.25 -9.49
C TRP A 356 -4.34 -22.22 -8.32
N LYS A 357 -3.45 -22.22 -7.34
CA LYS A 357 -3.55 -23.09 -6.15
C LYS A 357 -4.84 -22.88 -5.37
N ARG A 358 -5.22 -21.62 -5.15
CA ARG A 358 -6.47 -21.30 -4.44
C ARG A 358 -7.70 -21.75 -5.20
N ALA A 359 -7.74 -21.50 -6.52
CA ALA A 359 -8.88 -21.87 -7.36
C ALA A 359 -9.04 -23.40 -7.44
N ILE A 360 -7.95 -24.14 -7.63
CA ILE A 360 -7.95 -25.62 -7.62
C ILE A 360 -8.38 -26.14 -6.25
N ALA A 361 -7.76 -25.66 -5.17
CA ALA A 361 -8.06 -26.10 -3.80
C ALA A 361 -9.54 -25.91 -3.45
N SER A 362 -10.17 -24.84 -3.94
CA SER A 362 -11.60 -24.57 -3.72
C SER A 362 -12.53 -25.66 -4.26
N GLN A 363 -12.10 -26.45 -5.23
CA GLN A 363 -12.86 -27.54 -5.87
C GLN A 363 -12.36 -28.92 -5.47
N MET A 364 -11.45 -28.98 -4.45
CA MET A 364 -10.95 -30.24 -3.90
C MET A 364 -11.77 -30.71 -2.69
N SER A 365 -11.61 -31.98 -2.36
CA SER A 365 -12.21 -32.63 -1.20
C SER A 365 -11.69 -32.02 0.10
N ASP A 366 -12.51 -32.08 1.15
CA ASP A 366 -12.13 -31.66 2.50
C ASP A 366 -10.96 -32.50 3.02
N ALA A 367 -10.10 -31.90 3.79
CA ALA A 367 -9.14 -32.63 4.60
C ALA A 367 -9.85 -33.29 5.78
N LYS A 368 -9.59 -34.59 6.00
CA LYS A 368 -10.09 -35.34 7.15
C LYS A 368 -8.99 -35.46 8.18
N LEU A 369 -9.32 -35.14 9.40
CA LEU A 369 -8.41 -35.06 10.52
C LEU A 369 -8.93 -35.99 11.64
N GLU A 370 -8.02 -36.48 12.43
CA GLU A 370 -8.34 -37.07 13.75
C GLU A 370 -7.74 -36.13 14.80
N ARG A 371 -8.58 -35.54 15.62
CA ARG A 371 -8.17 -34.70 16.74
C ARG A 371 -8.18 -35.54 18.00
N THR A 372 -7.02 -35.57 18.63
CA THR A 372 -6.87 -36.28 19.93
C THR A 372 -6.75 -35.23 21.03
N ASN A 373 -7.69 -35.26 21.97
CA ASN A 373 -7.65 -34.44 23.18
C ASN A 373 -7.29 -35.34 24.37
N VAL A 374 -6.21 -34.98 25.02
CA VAL A 374 -5.71 -35.71 26.20
C VAL A 374 -5.79 -34.80 27.42
N LYS A 375 -6.35 -35.33 28.52
CA LYS A 375 -6.25 -34.68 29.82
C LYS A 375 -5.33 -35.53 30.71
N ILE A 376 -4.39 -34.84 31.35
CA ILE A 376 -3.39 -35.46 32.23
C ILE A 376 -3.66 -34.97 33.67
N ALA A 377 -3.81 -35.90 34.58
CA ALA A 377 -4.04 -35.63 35.99
C ALA A 377 -2.73 -35.76 36.78
N ALA A 378 -2.56 -34.88 37.76
CA ALA A 378 -1.52 -34.95 38.77
C ALA A 378 -2.13 -35.58 40.07
N SER A 379 -1.29 -36.24 40.84
CA SER A 379 -1.74 -36.82 42.11
C SER A 379 -1.98 -35.79 43.23
N THR A 380 -1.49 -34.61 43.10
CA THR A 380 -1.41 -33.56 44.14
C THR A 380 -2.50 -32.49 44.05
N HIS A 381 -3.17 -32.34 42.88
CA HIS A 381 -4.20 -31.32 42.66
C HIS A 381 -5.25 -31.78 41.64
N LYS A 382 -6.38 -31.06 41.59
CA LYS A 382 -7.53 -31.38 40.69
C LYS A 382 -7.42 -30.78 39.30
N GLN A 383 -6.54 -29.83 39.11
CA GLN A 383 -6.38 -29.16 37.79
C GLN A 383 -5.75 -30.16 36.82
N LEU A 384 -6.23 -30.13 35.57
CA LEU A 384 -5.79 -31.04 34.51
C LEU A 384 -4.95 -30.29 33.47
N PHE A 385 -3.89 -30.94 33.03
CA PHE A 385 -3.16 -30.48 31.86
C PHE A 385 -3.83 -31.01 30.59
N GLY A 386 -4.05 -30.15 29.61
CA GLY A 386 -4.59 -30.51 28.31
C GLY A 386 -3.48 -30.63 27.25
N ALA A 387 -3.47 -31.69 26.49
CA ALA A 387 -2.65 -31.86 25.32
C ALA A 387 -3.52 -32.16 24.11
N ASN A 388 -3.32 -31.45 23.03
CA ASN A 388 -4.05 -31.62 21.79
C ASN A 388 -3.10 -32.08 20.67
N GLY A 389 -3.57 -33.03 19.87
CA GLY A 389 -2.86 -33.44 18.65
C GLY A 389 -3.83 -33.57 17.49
N GLU A 390 -3.33 -33.28 16.31
CA GLU A 390 -4.09 -33.41 15.07
C GLU A 390 -3.32 -34.28 14.07
N ILE A 391 -3.95 -35.33 13.59
CA ILE A 391 -3.40 -36.23 12.56
C ILE A 391 -4.22 -36.03 11.29
N ILE A 392 -3.54 -35.79 10.17
CA ILE A 392 -4.16 -35.71 8.86
C ILE A 392 -4.39 -37.16 8.37
N VAL A 393 -5.66 -37.59 8.36
CA VAL A 393 -6.07 -38.90 7.85
C VAL A 393 -6.18 -38.88 6.34
N PHE A 394 -6.64 -37.76 5.78
CA PHE A 394 -6.70 -37.50 4.35
C PHE A 394 -6.44 -36.02 4.10
N ASP A 395 -5.42 -35.72 3.31
CA ASP A 395 -4.94 -34.36 3.12
C ASP A 395 -5.91 -33.46 2.33
N GLY A 396 -6.69 -34.05 1.41
CA GLY A 396 -7.64 -33.29 0.61
C GLY A 396 -7.03 -32.07 -0.06
N PHE A 397 -7.65 -30.91 0.11
CA PHE A 397 -7.18 -29.64 -0.46
C PHE A 397 -5.84 -29.14 0.14
N LEU A 398 -5.49 -29.57 1.35
CA LEU A 398 -4.22 -29.20 2.01
C LEU A 398 -3.01 -29.67 1.22
N LYS A 399 -3.15 -30.65 0.35
CA LYS A 399 -2.11 -31.10 -0.58
C LYS A 399 -1.62 -29.99 -1.50
N VAL A 400 -2.50 -29.03 -1.84
CA VAL A 400 -2.22 -27.96 -2.81
C VAL A 400 -2.11 -26.60 -2.13
N TYR A 401 -2.94 -26.33 -1.13
CA TYR A 401 -3.09 -24.99 -0.57
C TYR A 401 -3.38 -24.98 0.92
N LEU A 402 -2.59 -24.20 1.64
CA LEU A 402 -2.85 -23.83 3.02
C LEU A 402 -3.03 -22.31 3.08
N GLU A 403 -4.09 -21.84 3.73
CA GLU A 403 -4.36 -20.41 3.91
C GLU A 403 -3.35 -19.77 4.88
N GLY A 404 -2.95 -18.52 4.63
CA GLY A 404 -2.12 -17.76 5.55
C GLY A 404 -2.96 -17.18 6.69
N ASN A 405 -2.42 -17.10 7.89
CA ASN A 405 -3.02 -16.43 9.05
C ASN A 405 -2.32 -15.11 9.32
N ASP A 406 -3.06 -14.13 9.84
CA ASP A 406 -2.50 -12.86 10.34
C ASP A 406 -1.94 -13.02 11.77
N ASP A 407 -2.37 -14.06 12.50
CA ASP A 407 -1.98 -14.32 13.87
C ASP A 407 -0.63 -15.05 13.90
N GLU A 408 0.39 -14.39 14.41
CA GLU A 408 1.75 -14.96 14.59
C GLU A 408 1.80 -16.07 15.65
N ASP A 409 0.73 -16.24 16.44
CA ASP A 409 0.69 -17.11 17.62
C ASP A 409 -0.10 -18.41 17.46
N VAL A 410 -0.46 -18.83 16.25
CA VAL A 410 -1.09 -20.14 16.07
C VAL A 410 -0.01 -21.20 16.22
N GLU A 411 0.19 -21.66 17.47
CA GLU A 411 1.00 -22.85 17.74
C GLU A 411 0.42 -24.01 16.93
N GLN A 412 1.22 -24.59 16.04
CA GLN A 412 0.83 -25.81 15.33
C GLN A 412 0.68 -26.91 16.37
N GLU A 413 -0.52 -27.46 16.50
CA GLU A 413 -0.76 -28.65 17.30
C GLU A 413 0.17 -29.76 16.80
N GLY A 414 1.04 -30.27 17.69
CA GLY A 414 2.01 -31.30 17.37
C GLY A 414 1.35 -32.66 17.19
N LEU A 415 2.09 -33.64 16.67
CA LEU A 415 1.70 -35.03 16.70
C LEU A 415 1.82 -35.54 18.16
N LEU A 416 0.71 -36.09 18.70
CA LEU A 416 0.76 -36.82 19.96
C LEU A 416 1.17 -38.26 19.71
N PRO A 417 1.97 -38.88 20.61
CA PRO A 417 2.24 -40.31 20.55
C PRO A 417 0.98 -41.11 20.81
N ALA A 418 1.00 -42.41 20.54
CA ALA A 418 -0.05 -43.33 20.96
C ALA A 418 -0.11 -43.36 22.49
N LEU A 419 -1.29 -43.14 23.05
CA LEU A 419 -1.54 -43.05 24.48
C LEU A 419 -2.73 -43.93 24.87
N GLU A 420 -2.73 -44.39 26.14
CA GLU A 420 -3.83 -45.13 26.74
C GLU A 420 -4.32 -44.44 28.02
N VAL A 421 -5.61 -44.59 28.31
CA VAL A 421 -6.20 -44.07 29.56
C VAL A 421 -5.56 -44.79 30.77
N ARG A 422 -5.22 -44.03 31.81
CA ARG A 422 -4.47 -44.40 32.99
C ARG A 422 -2.99 -44.70 32.79
N GLN A 423 -2.45 -44.48 31.55
CA GLN A 423 -1.01 -44.62 31.30
C GLN A 423 -0.22 -43.66 32.19
N PRO A 424 0.81 -44.16 32.94
CA PRO A 424 1.69 -43.29 33.71
C PRO A 424 2.56 -42.43 32.79
N LEU A 425 2.83 -41.22 33.27
CA LEU A 425 3.68 -40.24 32.56
C LEU A 425 4.69 -39.69 33.56
N HIS A 426 5.89 -39.39 33.04
CA HIS A 426 6.92 -38.73 33.82
C HIS A 426 7.00 -37.26 33.44
N SER A 427 7.01 -36.39 34.46
CA SER A 427 7.22 -34.96 34.20
C SER A 427 8.68 -34.75 33.84
N ARG A 428 8.93 -34.21 32.68
CA ARG A 428 10.24 -33.70 32.25
C ARG A 428 10.45 -32.26 32.69
N LEU A 429 9.43 -31.44 32.49
CA LEU A 429 9.47 -30.00 32.72
C LEU A 429 8.06 -29.50 33.00
N ILE A 430 7.87 -28.68 34.03
CA ILE A 430 6.68 -27.83 34.18
C ILE A 430 7.18 -26.41 34.33
N SER A 431 6.65 -25.49 33.53
CA SER A 431 7.07 -24.08 33.54
C SER A 431 5.87 -23.15 33.71
N ALA A 432 6.04 -22.13 34.53
CA ALA A 432 5.12 -21.01 34.66
C ALA A 432 5.76 -19.81 34.00
N THR A 433 5.23 -19.43 32.86
CA THR A 433 5.76 -18.33 32.07
C THR A 433 4.85 -17.11 32.18
N GLU A 434 5.41 -16.00 32.65
CA GLU A 434 4.74 -14.72 32.67
C GLU A 434 4.36 -14.29 31.26
N ARG A 435 3.10 -13.97 31.04
CA ARG A 435 2.53 -13.52 29.77
C ARG A 435 1.66 -12.30 30.03
N PHE A 436 1.72 -11.39 29.11
CA PHE A 436 0.94 -10.16 29.17
C PHE A 436 -0.16 -10.19 28.12
N THR A 437 -1.31 -9.64 28.48
CA THR A 437 -2.33 -9.33 27.48
C THR A 437 -1.73 -8.38 26.43
N ARG A 438 -2.20 -8.46 25.19
CA ARG A 438 -1.69 -7.67 24.07
C ARG A 438 -2.72 -6.65 23.59
N PRO A 439 -2.31 -5.46 23.21
CA PRO A 439 -3.20 -4.53 22.52
C PRO A 439 -3.65 -5.10 21.16
N PRO A 440 -4.72 -4.56 20.58
CA PRO A 440 -5.09 -4.92 19.23
C PRO A 440 -3.94 -4.60 18.24
N PHE A 441 -3.71 -5.47 17.28
CA PHE A 441 -2.64 -5.29 16.31
C PHE A 441 -2.87 -4.07 15.42
N ARG A 442 -1.80 -3.30 15.14
CA ARG A 442 -1.81 -2.27 14.11
C ARG A 442 -2.17 -2.87 12.75
N TYR A 443 -2.85 -2.08 11.94
CA TYR A 443 -3.20 -2.53 10.60
C TYR A 443 -1.96 -2.66 9.69
N THR A 444 -1.91 -3.76 8.93
CA THR A 444 -1.17 -3.84 7.68
C THR A 444 -2.05 -3.33 6.54
N GLU A 445 -1.50 -3.11 5.34
CA GLU A 445 -2.34 -2.83 4.17
C GLU A 445 -3.42 -3.91 3.96
N ALA A 446 -3.06 -5.18 4.16
CA ALA A 446 -3.95 -6.33 4.00
C ALA A 446 -5.08 -6.36 5.04
N SER A 447 -4.75 -6.20 6.33
CA SER A 447 -5.77 -6.20 7.39
C SER A 447 -6.66 -4.96 7.35
N LEU A 448 -6.16 -3.82 6.83
CA LEU A 448 -6.99 -2.65 6.57
C LEU A 448 -7.99 -2.92 5.43
N VAL A 449 -7.58 -3.56 4.33
CA VAL A 449 -8.50 -3.99 3.26
C VAL A 449 -9.59 -4.89 3.82
N LYS A 450 -9.21 -5.88 4.63
CA LYS A 450 -10.16 -6.79 5.30
C LYS A 450 -11.17 -6.01 6.15
N LYS A 451 -10.68 -5.04 6.95
CA LYS A 451 -11.55 -4.23 7.81
C LYS A 451 -12.49 -3.34 7.01
N LEU A 452 -12.03 -2.72 5.93
CA LEU A 452 -12.86 -1.91 5.03
C LEU A 452 -13.96 -2.77 4.37
N GLU A 453 -13.62 -3.98 3.91
CA GLU A 453 -14.57 -4.93 3.35
C GLU A 453 -15.64 -5.36 4.38
N GLU A 454 -15.23 -5.70 5.60
CA GLU A 454 -16.12 -6.07 6.71
C GLU A 454 -17.13 -4.96 7.05
N LEU A 455 -16.69 -3.71 6.98
CA LEU A 455 -17.52 -2.52 7.22
C LEU A 455 -18.34 -2.09 5.98
N GLY A 456 -18.14 -2.71 4.82
CA GLY A 456 -18.77 -2.32 3.56
C GLY A 456 -18.25 -1.01 2.97
N ILE A 457 -17.09 -0.54 3.40
CA ILE A 457 -16.47 0.72 3.00
C ILE A 457 -15.54 0.49 1.80
N GLY A 458 -15.84 1.16 0.70
CA GLY A 458 -15.13 0.98 -0.57
C GLY A 458 -15.60 -0.24 -1.36
N ARG A 459 -14.93 -0.51 -2.47
CA ARG A 459 -15.22 -1.58 -3.43
C ARG A 459 -13.89 -2.09 -4.02
N PRO A 460 -13.88 -3.21 -4.74
CA PRO A 460 -12.67 -3.75 -5.40
C PRO A 460 -11.83 -2.72 -6.15
N SER A 461 -12.46 -1.72 -6.76
CA SER A 461 -11.76 -0.65 -7.50
C SER A 461 -11.10 0.40 -6.60
N THR A 462 -11.50 0.54 -5.32
CA THR A 462 -11.08 1.65 -4.45
C THR A 462 -10.11 1.27 -3.32
N TYR A 463 -9.99 0.00 -2.93
CA TYR A 463 -9.11 -0.40 -1.83
C TYR A 463 -7.65 0.02 -2.05
N ALA A 464 -7.04 -0.42 -3.15
CA ALA A 464 -5.65 -0.10 -3.45
C ALA A 464 -5.38 1.41 -3.67
N PRO A 465 -6.22 2.15 -4.44
CA PRO A 465 -6.07 3.61 -4.57
C PRO A 465 -6.18 4.35 -3.23
N THR A 466 -7.13 3.97 -2.36
CA THR A 466 -7.30 4.61 -1.05
C THR A 466 -6.07 4.44 -0.18
N ILE A 467 -5.56 3.21 -0.03
CA ILE A 467 -4.36 2.92 0.77
C ILE A 467 -3.13 3.66 0.24
N SER A 468 -2.96 3.70 -1.08
CA SER A 468 -1.87 4.48 -1.69
C SER A 468 -2.05 5.99 -1.46
N THR A 469 -3.27 6.49 -1.50
CA THR A 469 -3.58 7.92 -1.36
C THR A 469 -3.29 8.41 0.06
N ILE A 470 -3.73 7.69 1.11
CA ILE A 470 -3.50 8.11 2.50
C ILE A 470 -2.02 8.13 2.86
N GLN A 471 -1.21 7.22 2.28
CA GLN A 471 0.23 7.21 2.44
C GLN A 471 0.90 8.34 1.64
N ASN A 472 0.57 8.50 0.36
CA ASN A 472 1.14 9.54 -0.51
C ASN A 472 0.84 10.97 -0.02
N ARG A 473 -0.26 11.15 0.69
CA ARG A 473 -0.64 12.44 1.30
C ARG A 473 -0.06 12.66 2.69
N GLY A 474 0.66 11.66 3.22
CA GLY A 474 1.33 11.75 4.50
C GLY A 474 0.38 11.74 5.71
N TYR A 475 -0.83 11.19 5.58
CA TYR A 475 -1.72 10.97 6.72
C TYR A 475 -1.37 9.72 7.50
N VAL A 476 -0.78 8.76 6.78
CA VAL A 476 -0.37 7.46 7.29
C VAL A 476 0.99 7.12 6.71
N GLU A 477 1.83 6.52 7.49
CA GLU A 477 3.13 6.01 7.05
C GLU A 477 3.32 4.55 7.45
N LYS A 478 4.35 3.92 6.90
CA LYS A 478 4.75 2.57 7.31
C LYS A 478 5.78 2.67 8.42
N GLY A 479 5.47 2.05 9.55
CA GLY A 479 6.38 1.94 10.65
C GLY A 479 7.66 1.20 10.29
N SER A 480 8.73 1.53 11.00
CA SER A 480 10.07 0.97 10.82
C SER A 480 10.72 0.51 12.11
N ALA A 481 10.08 0.75 13.27
CA ALA A 481 10.61 0.38 14.57
C ALA A 481 10.55 -1.14 14.78
N GLU A 482 11.66 -1.70 15.24
CA GLU A 482 11.77 -3.14 15.55
C GLU A 482 10.97 -3.52 16.81
N GLY A 483 10.60 -2.55 17.67
CA GLY A 483 9.90 -2.73 18.92
C GLY A 483 10.78 -2.46 20.14
N LEU A 484 10.18 -2.62 21.31
CA LEU A 484 10.82 -2.43 22.62
C LEU A 484 11.10 -3.79 23.25
N GLU A 485 12.22 -3.90 23.96
CA GLU A 485 12.55 -5.08 24.74
C GLU A 485 11.78 -5.06 26.06
N ARG A 486 11.06 -6.16 26.37
CA ARG A 486 10.35 -6.39 27.63
C ARG A 486 10.90 -7.63 28.30
N HIS A 487 11.21 -7.52 29.57
CA HIS A 487 11.59 -8.65 30.40
C HIS A 487 10.35 -9.36 30.94
N TYR A 488 10.43 -10.67 31.06
CA TYR A 488 9.40 -11.51 31.68
C TYR A 488 10.04 -12.66 32.44
N THR A 489 9.33 -13.16 33.46
CA THR A 489 9.81 -14.20 34.34
C THR A 489 9.30 -15.57 33.89
N GLN A 490 10.16 -16.56 33.95
CA GLN A 490 9.79 -17.98 33.81
C GLN A 490 10.28 -18.77 35.01
N LEU A 491 9.34 -19.38 35.70
CA LEU A 491 9.62 -20.39 36.72
C LEU A 491 9.67 -21.77 36.05
N ILE A 492 10.61 -22.56 36.44
CA ILE A 492 10.84 -23.91 35.87
C ILE A 492 10.97 -24.92 37.00
N LEU A 493 10.19 -25.98 36.92
CA LEU A 493 10.32 -27.19 37.75
C LEU A 493 10.84 -28.31 36.85
N MET A 494 12.03 -28.85 37.15
CA MET A 494 12.66 -29.93 36.42
C MET A 494 13.38 -30.86 37.43
N SER A 495 13.10 -32.15 37.35
CA SER A 495 13.67 -33.16 38.30
C SER A 495 13.52 -32.76 39.77
N ASP A 496 12.32 -32.27 40.14
CA ASP A 496 11.95 -31.79 41.49
C ASP A 496 12.73 -30.55 41.98
N GLU A 497 13.55 -29.94 41.11
CA GLU A 497 14.26 -28.70 41.41
C GLU A 497 13.58 -27.50 40.72
N MET A 498 13.39 -26.42 41.50
CA MET A 498 12.82 -25.20 41.01
C MET A 498 13.93 -24.19 40.66
N SER A 499 13.77 -23.53 39.54
CA SER A 499 14.62 -22.41 39.10
C SER A 499 13.78 -21.29 38.53
N SER A 500 14.33 -20.06 38.55
CA SER A 500 13.72 -18.87 37.90
C SER A 500 14.68 -18.31 36.88
N LYS A 501 14.13 -17.89 35.74
CA LYS A 501 14.88 -17.23 34.64
C LYS A 501 14.19 -15.94 34.24
N GLN A 502 14.99 -14.91 34.00
CA GLN A 502 14.54 -13.72 33.32
C GLN A 502 14.79 -13.87 31.81
N LEU A 503 13.74 -13.75 31.04
CA LEU A 503 13.78 -13.83 29.58
C LEU A 503 13.37 -12.48 28.99
N LYS A 504 13.58 -12.32 27.69
CA LYS A 504 13.29 -11.10 26.96
C LYS A 504 12.41 -11.40 25.76
N GLU A 505 11.47 -10.50 25.48
CA GLU A 505 10.69 -10.51 24.23
C GLU A 505 10.64 -9.12 23.62
N THR A 506 10.48 -9.05 22.32
CA THR A 506 10.26 -7.78 21.62
C THR A 506 8.77 -7.51 21.50
N VAL A 507 8.32 -6.35 21.97
CA VAL A 507 6.93 -5.93 21.97
C VAL A 507 6.76 -4.62 21.19
N ASN A 508 5.53 -4.33 20.74
CA ASN A 508 5.16 -3.08 20.07
C ASN A 508 5.95 -2.78 18.78
N SER A 509 6.47 -3.81 18.11
CA SER A 509 7.03 -3.61 16.77
C SER A 509 5.97 -3.06 15.81
N ASP A 510 6.33 -1.99 15.10
CA ASP A 510 5.48 -1.36 14.09
C ASP A 510 5.95 -1.61 12.66
N LYS A 511 7.03 -2.37 12.49
CA LYS A 511 7.67 -2.64 11.20
C LYS A 511 6.68 -3.14 10.16
N GLY A 512 6.51 -2.33 9.10
CA GLY A 512 5.59 -2.61 8.00
C GLY A 512 4.10 -2.43 8.32
N LYS A 513 3.75 -1.99 9.52
CA LYS A 513 2.38 -1.63 9.92
C LYS A 513 2.05 -0.19 9.50
N LEU A 514 0.76 0.14 9.41
CA LEU A 514 0.27 1.47 9.11
C LEU A 514 0.13 2.27 10.40
N ILE A 515 0.84 3.39 10.47
CA ILE A 515 0.85 4.29 11.63
C ILE A 515 0.30 5.64 11.20
N PRO A 516 -0.60 6.26 11.99
CA PRO A 516 -1.06 7.60 11.69
C PRO A 516 0.04 8.62 11.99
N THR A 517 0.22 9.58 11.10
CA THR A 517 1.07 10.74 11.36
C THR A 517 0.33 11.76 12.24
N ASP A 518 1.05 12.71 12.83
CA ASP A 518 0.43 13.81 13.60
C ASP A 518 -0.61 14.56 12.77
N ILE A 519 -0.29 14.85 11.50
CA ILE A 519 -1.25 15.51 10.61
C ILE A 519 -2.46 14.62 10.32
N GLY A 520 -2.28 13.31 10.26
CA GLY A 520 -3.39 12.35 10.13
C GLY A 520 -4.30 12.38 11.36
N LYS A 521 -3.74 12.43 12.57
CA LYS A 521 -4.49 12.55 13.84
C LYS A 521 -5.27 13.87 13.89
N ILE A 522 -4.60 15.01 13.66
CA ILE A 522 -5.22 16.36 13.71
C ILE A 522 -6.37 16.48 12.68
N VAL A 523 -6.16 16.04 11.45
CA VAL A 523 -7.20 16.09 10.41
C VAL A 523 -8.37 15.17 10.75
N THR A 524 -8.11 14.01 11.34
CA THR A 524 -9.17 13.09 11.76
C THR A 524 -10.00 13.71 12.87
N ASP A 525 -9.37 14.28 13.89
CA ASP A 525 -10.07 14.93 15.00
C ASP A 525 -10.94 16.10 14.53
N PHE A 526 -10.36 16.97 13.71
CA PHE A 526 -11.11 18.08 13.13
C PHE A 526 -12.33 17.59 12.34
N LEU A 527 -12.14 16.57 11.50
CA LEU A 527 -13.24 16.05 10.68
C LEU A 527 -14.28 15.30 11.52
N VAL A 528 -13.89 14.58 12.56
CA VAL A 528 -14.83 13.91 13.48
C VAL A 528 -15.65 14.93 14.27
N ASN A 529 -15.02 16.00 14.73
CA ASN A 529 -15.68 17.04 15.54
C ASN A 529 -16.66 17.90 14.73
N HIS A 530 -16.38 18.14 13.45
CA HIS A 530 -17.15 19.08 12.63
C HIS A 530 -17.94 18.44 11.48
N PHE A 531 -17.59 17.22 11.07
CA PHE A 531 -18.17 16.51 9.94
C PHE A 531 -18.41 15.03 10.28
N ASP A 532 -18.98 14.78 11.46
CA ASP A 532 -19.24 13.45 12.02
C ASP A 532 -19.95 12.53 11.02
N GLN A 533 -20.97 13.05 10.32
CA GLN A 533 -21.71 12.33 9.28
C GLN A 533 -20.81 11.76 8.17
N ILE A 534 -19.81 12.53 7.71
CA ILE A 534 -18.90 12.09 6.64
C ILE A 534 -17.92 11.03 7.14
N LEU A 535 -17.54 11.11 8.42
CA LEU A 535 -16.62 10.18 9.06
C LEU A 535 -17.31 8.94 9.62
N ASP A 536 -18.66 8.91 9.66
CA ASP A 536 -19.41 7.75 10.10
C ASP A 536 -19.22 6.55 9.16
N TYR A 537 -18.92 5.39 9.73
CA TYR A 537 -18.68 4.16 8.98
C TYR A 537 -19.93 3.71 8.22
N ASN A 538 -21.11 3.80 8.88
CA ASN A 538 -22.38 3.38 8.28
C ASN A 538 -22.79 4.32 7.15
N PHE A 539 -22.50 5.62 7.27
CA PHE A 539 -22.80 6.58 6.19
C PHE A 539 -22.07 6.17 4.91
N THR A 540 -20.76 5.92 4.99
CA THR A 540 -19.96 5.51 3.82
C THR A 540 -20.43 4.16 3.25
N ALA A 541 -20.73 3.18 4.09
CA ALA A 541 -21.29 1.89 3.68
C ALA A 541 -22.66 2.03 3.02
N ASN A 542 -23.55 2.86 3.57
CA ASN A 542 -24.88 3.13 3.02
C ASN A 542 -24.79 3.82 1.65
N MET A 543 -23.86 4.77 1.48
CA MET A 543 -23.64 5.41 0.17
C MET A 543 -23.16 4.41 -0.88
N GLU A 544 -22.27 3.47 -0.52
CA GLU A 544 -21.87 2.39 -1.43
C GLU A 544 -23.06 1.49 -1.81
N ALA A 545 -23.91 1.16 -0.82
CA ALA A 545 -25.15 0.40 -1.08
C ALA A 545 -26.15 1.20 -1.94
N ASP A 546 -26.18 2.51 -1.82
CA ASP A 546 -27.01 3.35 -2.68
C ASP A 546 -26.50 3.40 -4.12
N PHE A 547 -25.18 3.43 -4.33
CA PHE A 547 -24.61 3.30 -5.66
C PHE A 547 -24.91 1.92 -6.30
N ASP A 548 -24.93 0.85 -5.49
CA ASP A 548 -25.35 -0.46 -5.97
C ASP A 548 -26.82 -0.44 -6.41
N LYS A 549 -27.72 0.18 -5.64
CA LYS A 549 -29.14 0.35 -6.02
C LYS A 549 -29.34 1.22 -7.26
N ILE A 550 -28.48 2.22 -7.49
CA ILE A 550 -28.49 3.02 -8.73
C ILE A 550 -28.10 2.11 -9.91
N ALA A 551 -27.04 1.32 -9.77
CA ALA A 551 -26.62 0.37 -10.78
C ALA A 551 -27.71 -0.66 -11.14
N GLU A 552 -28.56 -1.02 -10.18
CA GLU A 552 -29.71 -1.89 -10.38
C GLU A 552 -30.97 -1.14 -10.93
N GLY A 553 -30.89 0.17 -11.19
CA GLY A 553 -32.01 0.99 -11.62
C GLY A 553 -33.07 1.28 -10.55
N LYS A 554 -32.79 0.95 -9.28
CA LYS A 554 -33.74 1.08 -8.16
C LYS A 554 -33.75 2.47 -7.50
N LYS A 555 -32.70 3.28 -7.75
CA LYS A 555 -32.58 4.64 -7.23
C LYS A 555 -32.14 5.62 -8.30
N ASN A 556 -32.60 6.88 -8.19
CA ASN A 556 -32.16 7.97 -9.05
C ASN A 556 -30.94 8.66 -8.44
N TRP A 557 -29.82 8.71 -9.17
CA TRP A 557 -28.56 9.24 -8.68
C TRP A 557 -28.61 10.75 -8.35
N LYS A 558 -29.39 11.57 -9.11
CA LYS A 558 -29.55 13.01 -8.85
C LYS A 558 -30.24 13.25 -7.52
N GLN A 559 -31.26 12.45 -7.20
CA GLN A 559 -31.97 12.57 -5.91
C GLN A 559 -31.06 12.19 -4.73
N VAL A 560 -30.25 11.14 -4.88
CA VAL A 560 -29.26 10.73 -3.87
C VAL A 560 -28.24 11.84 -3.64
N THR A 561 -27.68 12.40 -4.72
CA THR A 561 -26.73 13.50 -4.65
C THR A 561 -27.35 14.77 -4.04
N LYS A 562 -28.56 15.12 -4.44
CA LYS A 562 -29.31 16.29 -3.91
C LYS A 562 -29.56 16.15 -2.41
N LYS A 563 -30.03 14.98 -1.98
CA LYS A 563 -30.27 14.71 -0.56
C LYS A 563 -28.99 14.86 0.26
N PHE A 564 -27.89 14.32 -0.22
CA PHE A 564 -26.59 14.45 0.42
C PHE A 564 -26.16 15.93 0.49
N TYR A 565 -26.15 16.63 -0.65
CA TYR A 565 -25.67 18.00 -0.74
C TYR A 565 -26.47 18.97 0.17
N SER A 566 -27.77 18.78 0.26
CA SER A 566 -28.64 19.64 1.09
C SER A 566 -28.36 19.57 2.59
N SER A 567 -27.74 18.48 3.09
CA SER A 567 -27.30 18.37 4.48
C SER A 567 -25.83 18.74 4.64
N PHE A 568 -24.99 18.43 3.66
CA PHE A 568 -23.54 18.58 3.72
C PHE A 568 -23.09 20.04 3.56
N HIS A 569 -23.56 20.74 2.54
CA HIS A 569 -23.10 22.09 2.22
C HIS A 569 -23.36 23.13 3.34
N PRO A 570 -24.54 23.17 4.02
CA PRO A 570 -24.71 24.06 5.14
C PRO A 570 -23.71 23.81 6.30
N THR A 571 -23.36 22.57 6.55
CA THR A 571 -22.32 22.23 7.54
C THR A 571 -20.95 22.77 7.12
N VAL A 572 -20.61 22.70 5.83
CA VAL A 572 -19.34 23.26 5.31
C VAL A 572 -19.30 24.77 5.52
N ASP A 573 -20.40 25.48 5.22
CA ASP A 573 -20.49 26.94 5.39
C ASP A 573 -20.38 27.33 6.87
N ASP A 574 -21.06 26.61 7.75
CA ASP A 574 -21.03 26.87 9.19
C ASP A 574 -19.62 26.66 9.75
N VAL A 575 -18.98 25.53 9.45
CA VAL A 575 -17.61 25.23 9.90
C VAL A 575 -16.60 26.22 9.31
N MET A 576 -16.79 26.64 8.04
CA MET A 576 -15.92 27.62 7.41
C MET A 576 -16.03 28.98 8.12
N ALA A 577 -17.19 29.37 8.56
CA ALA A 577 -17.44 30.65 9.26
C ALA A 577 -17.00 30.57 10.73
N ASN A 578 -17.43 29.55 11.46
CA ASN A 578 -17.49 29.56 12.93
C ASN A 578 -16.42 28.69 13.62
N ALA A 579 -15.88 27.63 12.97
CA ALA A 579 -14.88 26.78 13.63
C ALA A 579 -13.56 27.52 13.83
N ASP A 580 -12.90 27.26 14.93
CA ASP A 580 -11.56 27.75 15.22
C ASP A 580 -10.49 27.08 14.35
N ARG A 581 -9.31 27.67 14.35
CA ARG A 581 -8.15 27.09 13.68
C ARG A 581 -7.52 26.00 14.53
N GLU A 582 -7.42 24.80 13.97
CA GLU A 582 -6.83 23.65 14.63
C GLU A 582 -5.33 23.54 14.30
N SER A 583 -4.48 23.58 15.31
CA SER A 583 -3.02 23.43 15.16
C SER A 583 -2.48 22.18 15.81
N GLY A 584 -3.33 21.40 16.48
CA GLY A 584 -2.89 20.27 17.31
C GLY A 584 -1.97 20.72 18.43
N GLU A 585 -2.24 21.89 19.01
CA GLU A 585 -1.42 22.43 20.08
C GLU A 585 -1.57 21.64 21.36
N ARG A 586 -0.43 21.26 21.95
CA ARG A 586 -0.34 20.62 23.25
C ARG A 586 0.63 21.40 24.13
N ILE A 587 0.12 21.89 25.24
CA ILE A 587 0.93 22.56 26.26
C ILE A 587 1.72 21.47 26.99
N LEU A 588 3.04 21.67 27.10
CA LEU A 588 3.96 20.74 27.77
C LEU A 588 4.26 21.18 29.20
N GLY A 589 4.28 22.48 29.47
CA GLY A 589 4.61 23.06 30.75
C GLY A 589 5.12 24.51 30.63
N GLU A 590 5.77 24.99 31.66
CA GLU A 590 6.39 26.30 31.71
C GLU A 590 7.92 26.20 31.69
N HIS A 591 8.57 27.07 30.92
CA HIS A 591 10.01 27.09 30.77
C HIS A 591 10.67 27.44 32.14
N PRO A 592 11.63 26.62 32.63
CA PRO A 592 12.11 26.71 34.00
C PRO A 592 12.84 28.03 34.34
N GLU A 593 13.43 28.72 33.35
CA GLU A 593 14.18 29.96 33.59
C GLU A 593 13.33 31.21 33.46
N ASN A 594 12.30 31.22 32.63
CA ASN A 594 11.56 32.47 32.34
C ASN A 594 10.02 32.34 32.50
N GLY A 595 9.52 31.16 32.95
CA GLY A 595 8.09 30.93 33.21
C GLY A 595 7.18 30.98 31.98
N ARG A 596 7.74 31.09 30.78
CA ARG A 596 6.96 31.16 29.53
C ARG A 596 6.42 29.79 29.14
N GLN A 597 5.22 29.76 28.65
CA GLN A 597 4.57 28.50 28.21
C GLN A 597 5.37 27.82 27.11
N VAL A 598 5.59 26.52 27.27
CA VAL A 598 6.16 25.63 26.25
C VAL A 598 5.03 24.81 25.65
N SER A 599 4.84 24.92 24.35
CA SER A 599 3.85 24.16 23.62
C SER A 599 4.44 23.53 22.38
N VAL A 600 3.82 22.45 21.92
CA VAL A 600 4.13 21.79 20.66
C VAL A 600 2.93 21.85 19.75
N ARG A 601 3.14 22.19 18.48
CA ARG A 601 2.04 22.35 17.52
C ARG A 601 2.49 22.21 16.07
N LEU A 602 1.52 22.09 15.17
CA LEU A 602 1.77 22.08 13.73
C LEU A 602 1.90 23.50 13.21
N GLY A 603 3.09 23.89 12.78
CA GLY A 603 3.35 25.16 12.11
C GLY A 603 3.25 25.09 10.58
N LYS A 604 3.50 26.23 9.94
CA LYS A 604 3.48 26.35 8.45
C LYS A 604 4.44 25.40 7.76
N PHE A 605 5.58 25.13 8.38
CA PHE A 605 6.67 24.34 7.81
C PHE A 605 6.77 22.92 8.36
N GLY A 606 5.90 22.55 9.30
CA GLY A 606 5.86 21.23 9.94
C GLY A 606 5.66 21.32 11.45
N PRO A 607 5.81 20.20 12.18
CA PRO A 607 5.77 20.15 13.62
C PRO A 607 6.83 21.05 14.26
N MET A 608 6.47 21.78 15.31
CA MET A 608 7.37 22.68 16.02
C MET A 608 7.07 22.76 17.50
N VAL A 609 8.09 23.03 18.30
CA VAL A 609 7.97 23.48 19.68
C VAL A 609 8.00 25.00 19.69
N GLN A 610 7.19 25.60 20.53
CA GLN A 610 7.12 27.04 20.77
C GLN A 610 7.31 27.35 22.26
N ILE A 611 8.15 28.33 22.57
CA ILE A 611 8.27 28.90 23.91
C ILE A 611 7.72 30.33 23.89
N GLY A 612 6.68 30.56 24.68
CA GLY A 612 5.95 31.83 24.78
C GLY A 612 4.82 31.97 23.78
N ALA A 613 3.91 32.90 24.04
CA ALA A 613 2.76 33.22 23.19
C ALA A 613 3.07 34.41 22.26
N ASN A 614 2.20 34.62 21.24
CA ASN A 614 2.33 35.76 20.34
C ASN A 614 1.99 37.10 21.03
N GLU A 615 1.29 37.03 22.15
CA GLU A 615 0.85 38.15 23.00
C GLU A 615 1.88 38.54 24.06
N ASP A 616 2.94 37.76 24.25
CA ASP A 616 4.02 38.04 25.18
C ASP A 616 4.83 39.27 24.73
N GLU A 617 5.44 39.97 25.66
CA GLU A 617 6.34 41.10 25.38
C GLU A 617 7.52 40.70 24.52
N ASP A 618 8.06 39.50 24.79
CA ASP A 618 9.12 38.90 24.00
C ASP A 618 8.57 38.01 22.90
N LYS A 619 9.16 38.08 21.71
CA LYS A 619 8.79 37.22 20.59
C LYS A 619 8.93 35.74 20.96
N PRO A 620 7.95 34.89 20.56
CA PRO A 620 8.06 33.48 20.81
C PRO A 620 9.28 32.86 20.10
N LEU A 621 9.90 31.90 20.76
CA LEU A 621 10.96 31.08 20.19
C LEU A 621 10.39 29.83 19.55
N PHE A 622 11.01 29.33 18.47
CA PHE A 622 10.55 28.17 17.73
C PHE A 622 11.69 27.20 17.45
N ALA A 623 11.44 25.91 17.69
CA ALA A 623 12.30 24.82 17.26
C ALA A 623 11.52 23.80 16.44
N SER A 624 12.11 23.28 15.35
CA SER A 624 11.45 22.23 14.56
C SER A 624 11.54 20.89 15.25
N VAL A 625 10.44 20.14 15.29
CA VAL A 625 10.42 18.75 15.78
C VAL A 625 10.99 17.85 14.69
N PRO A 626 11.98 16.99 15.00
CA PRO A 626 12.54 16.03 14.05
C PRO A 626 11.50 15.03 13.51
N PRO A 627 11.71 14.46 12.33
CA PRO A 627 10.76 13.54 11.71
C PRO A 627 10.53 12.22 12.47
N ASP A 628 11.45 11.83 13.33
CA ASP A 628 11.40 10.65 14.20
C ASP A 628 10.69 10.88 15.53
N MET A 629 10.33 12.14 15.84
CA MET A 629 9.52 12.53 17.01
C MET A 629 8.11 12.92 16.58
N GLN A 630 7.11 12.54 17.37
CA GLN A 630 5.71 12.88 17.13
C GLN A 630 5.23 13.96 18.11
N LEU A 631 4.37 14.88 17.65
CA LEU A 631 3.73 15.91 18.47
C LEU A 631 3.00 15.31 19.68
N SER A 632 2.41 14.12 19.50
CA SER A 632 1.63 13.44 20.53
C SER A 632 2.47 12.84 21.66
N SER A 633 3.74 12.48 21.40
CA SER A 633 4.59 11.75 22.35
C SER A 633 5.79 12.52 22.89
N ILE A 634 6.19 13.63 22.23
CA ILE A 634 7.34 14.41 22.69
C ILE A 634 7.17 14.86 24.16
N SER A 635 8.17 14.59 24.99
CA SER A 635 8.18 15.01 26.38
C SER A 635 8.57 16.49 26.53
N PHE A 636 8.38 17.05 27.73
CA PHE A 636 8.76 18.42 28.05
C PHE A 636 10.29 18.60 27.94
N GLU A 637 11.06 17.65 28.47
CA GLU A 637 12.52 17.63 28.44
C GLU A 637 13.05 17.54 27.00
N GLU A 638 12.48 16.64 26.18
CA GLU A 638 12.84 16.53 24.76
C GLU A 638 12.55 17.82 24.01
N ALA A 639 11.41 18.45 24.28
CA ALA A 639 11.02 19.72 23.67
C ALA A 639 12.01 20.86 24.02
N LEU A 640 12.43 20.99 25.28
CA LEU A 640 13.42 21.96 25.70
C LEU A 640 14.79 21.68 25.08
N ALA A 641 15.18 20.43 24.97
CA ALA A 641 16.45 20.04 24.36
C ALA A 641 16.58 20.53 22.90
N LEU A 642 15.47 20.61 22.15
CA LEU A 642 15.48 21.10 20.76
C LEU A 642 15.96 22.57 20.64
N PHE A 643 15.85 23.37 21.68
CA PHE A 643 16.32 24.76 21.69
C PHE A 643 17.83 24.90 22.01
N GLN A 644 18.50 23.83 22.45
CA GLN A 644 19.94 23.79 22.63
C GLN A 644 20.70 23.57 21.31
N LEU A 645 19.98 23.32 20.19
CA LEU A 645 20.56 23.24 18.86
C LEU A 645 20.50 24.62 18.14
N PRO A 646 21.50 24.98 17.34
CA PRO A 646 22.73 24.24 17.05
C PRO A 646 23.69 24.14 18.24
N LYS A 647 24.18 22.92 18.55
CA LYS A 647 25.19 22.69 19.60
C LYS A 647 26.58 22.73 18.96
N ASN A 648 27.43 23.66 19.44
CA ASN A 648 28.82 23.71 19.02
C ASN A 648 29.61 22.64 19.79
N LEU A 649 30.27 21.76 19.05
CA LEU A 649 31.05 20.63 19.60
C LEU A 649 32.55 20.98 19.74
N GLY A 650 32.98 22.07 19.14
CA GLY A 650 34.41 22.51 19.12
C GLY A 650 34.91 22.68 17.69
N GLU A 651 36.21 22.52 17.51
CA GLU A 651 36.88 22.65 16.21
C GLU A 651 37.61 21.36 15.81
N PHE A 652 37.57 21.05 14.52
CA PHE A 652 38.36 19.99 13.92
C PHE A 652 39.09 20.56 12.70
N GLU A 653 40.40 20.36 12.59
CA GLU A 653 41.23 20.90 11.49
C GLU A 653 41.04 22.41 11.23
N GLY A 654 40.84 23.20 12.30
CA GLY A 654 40.66 24.65 12.23
C GLY A 654 39.27 25.08 11.66
N LYS A 655 38.30 24.19 11.62
CA LYS A 655 36.92 24.47 11.25
C LYS A 655 35.97 24.14 12.41
N SER A 656 34.98 25.00 12.60
CA SER A 656 33.91 24.76 13.58
C SER A 656 33.09 23.53 13.24
N VAL A 657 32.80 22.73 14.25
CA VAL A 657 31.94 21.55 14.19
C VAL A 657 30.68 21.80 15.00
N GLU A 658 29.54 21.83 14.32
CA GLU A 658 28.23 22.07 14.94
C GLU A 658 27.28 20.94 14.62
N VAL A 659 26.50 20.49 15.61
CA VAL A 659 25.40 19.56 15.36
C VAL A 659 24.08 20.31 15.35
N ASN A 660 23.19 19.97 14.39
CA ASN A 660 21.90 20.62 14.25
C ASN A 660 20.86 19.69 13.60
N ASN A 661 19.58 20.07 13.69
CA ASN A 661 18.47 19.43 12.99
C ASN A 661 18.15 20.16 11.69
N GLY A 662 18.02 19.44 10.59
CA GLY A 662 17.65 19.97 9.31
C GLY A 662 16.42 19.30 8.70
N ARG A 663 15.99 19.82 7.56
CA ARG A 663 14.82 19.32 6.80
C ARG A 663 14.90 17.81 6.46
N TYR A 664 16.10 17.28 6.37
CA TYR A 664 16.37 15.89 5.99
C TYR A 664 16.83 15.03 7.16
N GLY A 665 16.73 15.52 8.39
CA GLY A 665 17.18 14.89 9.62
C GLY A 665 18.35 15.59 10.26
N PRO A 666 18.86 15.08 11.41
CA PRO A 666 19.98 15.64 12.12
C PRO A 666 21.28 15.50 11.33
N TYR A 667 22.16 16.49 11.45
CA TYR A 667 23.42 16.57 10.72
C TYR A 667 24.52 17.26 11.56
N VAL A 668 25.76 16.95 11.19
CA VAL A 668 26.95 17.70 11.63
C VAL A 668 27.33 18.69 10.53
N LYS A 669 27.47 19.96 10.87
CA LYS A 669 28.03 20.99 10.02
C LYS A 669 29.52 21.11 10.32
N TYR A 670 30.37 21.02 9.32
CA TYR A 670 31.83 21.14 9.40
C TYR A 670 32.31 22.16 8.39
N GLY A 671 32.56 23.37 8.85
CA GLY A 671 32.77 24.51 7.97
C GLY A 671 31.58 24.80 7.07
N GLU A 672 31.73 24.61 5.72
CA GLU A 672 30.67 24.76 4.74
C GLU A 672 30.01 23.40 4.38
N ASP A 673 30.53 22.29 4.90
CA ASP A 673 30.04 20.95 4.59
C ASP A 673 29.01 20.46 5.58
N PHE A 674 28.09 19.59 5.11
CA PHE A 674 27.04 18.97 5.90
C PHE A 674 27.14 17.45 5.84
N VAL A 675 27.18 16.79 7.01
CA VAL A 675 27.25 15.35 7.15
C VAL A 675 26.04 14.87 7.92
N SER A 676 25.17 14.07 7.29
CA SER A 676 23.99 13.51 7.95
C SER A 676 24.40 12.54 9.04
N LEU A 677 23.74 12.62 10.19
CA LEU A 677 23.89 11.64 11.27
C LEU A 677 23.23 10.30 10.87
N PRO A 678 23.75 9.17 11.37
CA PRO A 678 23.10 7.88 11.22
C PRO A 678 21.66 7.90 11.75
N LYS A 679 20.77 7.09 11.13
CA LYS A 679 19.38 6.98 11.59
C LYS A 679 19.33 6.53 13.06
N GLY A 680 18.50 7.21 13.86
CA GLY A 680 18.31 6.90 15.28
C GLY A 680 19.36 7.53 16.22
N THR A 681 20.30 8.33 15.69
CA THR A 681 21.24 9.08 16.53
C THR A 681 20.56 10.35 17.04
N ASN A 682 20.44 10.49 18.37
CA ASN A 682 19.99 11.73 18.98
C ASN A 682 21.10 12.80 18.84
N PRO A 683 20.83 13.96 18.21
CA PRO A 683 21.84 15.01 18.02
C PRO A 683 22.39 15.58 19.33
N MET A 684 21.64 15.46 20.44
CA MET A 684 22.09 15.94 21.74
C MET A 684 23.20 15.08 22.33
N ASP A 685 23.25 13.79 22.01
CA ASP A 685 24.22 12.82 22.52
C ASP A 685 25.52 12.80 21.68
N VAL A 686 25.57 13.61 20.61
CA VAL A 686 26.72 13.70 19.73
C VAL A 686 27.80 14.54 20.43
N ASP A 687 28.97 13.94 20.57
CA ASP A 687 30.22 14.63 21.00
C ASP A 687 31.12 14.91 19.79
N LEU A 688 32.24 15.58 20.04
CA LEU A 688 33.20 15.94 19.00
C LEU A 688 33.84 14.71 18.38
N ASP A 689 34.20 13.69 19.18
CA ASP A 689 34.87 12.50 18.70
C ASP A 689 33.98 11.70 17.73
N PHE A 690 32.72 11.55 18.08
CA PHE A 690 31.73 10.90 17.19
C PHE A 690 31.49 11.72 15.92
N ALA A 691 31.36 13.04 16.03
CA ALA A 691 31.21 13.93 14.89
C ALA A 691 32.41 13.85 13.95
N VAL A 692 33.63 13.83 14.47
CA VAL A 692 34.86 13.67 13.69
C VAL A 692 34.90 12.32 13.00
N SER A 693 34.50 11.24 13.68
CA SER A 693 34.47 9.91 13.07
C SER A 693 33.56 9.85 11.84
N ILE A 694 32.40 10.50 11.87
CA ILE A 694 31.46 10.59 10.75
C ILE A 694 32.00 11.47 9.62
N ILE A 695 32.63 12.59 9.97
CA ILE A 695 33.26 13.48 8.98
C ILE A 695 34.35 12.73 8.24
N GLU A 696 35.21 12.00 8.93
CA GLU A 696 36.27 11.19 8.33
C GLU A 696 35.73 10.01 7.51
N GLU A 697 34.66 9.35 7.98
CA GLU A 697 34.01 8.27 7.23
C GLU A 697 33.45 8.82 5.91
N LYS A 698 32.80 9.98 5.93
CA LYS A 698 32.31 10.65 4.73
C LYS A 698 33.48 11.06 3.81
N ALA A 699 34.53 11.64 4.36
CA ALA A 699 35.70 12.01 3.58
C ALA A 699 36.34 10.81 2.89
N ARG A 700 36.44 9.66 3.58
CA ARG A 700 36.90 8.38 3.00
C ARG A 700 35.94 7.86 1.92
N ALA A 701 34.63 7.96 2.14
CA ALA A 701 33.62 7.56 1.16
C ALA A 701 33.61 8.43 -0.10
N ASP A 702 33.90 9.73 0.07
CA ASP A 702 33.94 10.72 -1.02
C ASP A 702 35.32 10.77 -1.70
N ALA A 703 36.35 10.08 -1.14
CA ALA A 703 37.69 10.03 -1.74
C ALA A 703 37.66 9.44 -3.14
N PRO A 704 38.47 9.98 -4.07
CA PRO A 704 38.54 9.42 -5.42
C PRO A 704 39.07 7.98 -5.38
N ILE A 705 38.36 7.10 -6.08
CA ILE A 705 38.76 5.71 -6.26
C ILE A 705 39.83 5.53 -7.36
N TYR A 706 39.87 6.52 -8.31
CA TYR A 706 40.74 6.57 -9.46
C TYR A 706 40.81 7.99 -10.04
N HIS A 707 41.87 8.26 -10.85
CA HIS A 707 41.96 9.48 -11.65
C HIS A 707 41.98 9.14 -13.13
N TYR A 708 41.09 9.70 -13.90
CA TYR A 708 41.04 9.55 -15.35
C TYR A 708 41.22 10.92 -16.01
N ASN A 709 42.23 11.07 -16.87
CA ASN A 709 42.63 12.34 -17.47
C ASN A 709 42.80 13.47 -16.42
N GLU A 710 43.58 13.15 -15.38
CA GLU A 710 43.85 14.05 -14.24
C GLU A 710 42.65 14.47 -13.39
N LEU A 711 41.44 14.04 -13.74
CA LEU A 711 40.23 14.35 -12.99
C LEU A 711 39.84 13.17 -12.06
N PRO A 712 39.38 13.47 -10.83
CA PRO A 712 39.02 12.46 -9.85
C PRO A 712 37.75 11.71 -10.25
N VAL A 713 37.72 10.41 -10.02
CA VAL A 713 36.54 9.55 -10.12
C VAL A 713 36.08 9.15 -8.73
N GLN A 714 34.86 9.53 -8.39
CA GLN A 714 34.22 9.23 -7.11
C GLN A 714 33.18 8.14 -7.26
N LYS A 715 32.98 7.36 -6.22
CA LYS A 715 32.01 6.27 -6.09
C LYS A 715 30.78 6.77 -5.32
N GLY A 716 29.57 6.37 -5.73
CA GLY A 716 28.36 6.75 -5.02
C GLY A 716 27.19 5.80 -5.24
N LYS A 717 26.22 5.78 -4.30
CA LYS A 717 24.93 5.07 -4.47
C LYS A 717 23.81 6.10 -4.49
N GLY A 718 22.99 6.07 -5.54
CA GLY A 718 21.86 6.97 -5.71
C GLY A 718 20.54 6.24 -5.88
N ARG A 719 19.44 7.01 -6.06
CA ARG A 719 18.07 6.48 -6.28
C ARG A 719 17.99 5.44 -7.42
N PHE A 720 18.87 5.54 -8.40
CA PHE A 720 18.90 4.67 -9.58
C PHE A 720 19.98 3.58 -9.50
N GLY A 721 20.53 3.34 -8.31
CA GLY A 721 21.58 2.34 -8.07
C GLY A 721 22.98 2.95 -7.94
N PRO A 722 24.03 2.10 -7.96
CA PRO A 722 25.40 2.52 -7.84
C PRO A 722 25.88 3.29 -9.09
N PHE A 723 26.72 4.30 -8.87
CA PHE A 723 27.27 5.13 -9.93
C PHE A 723 28.71 5.59 -9.63
N ILE A 724 29.46 5.91 -10.67
CA ILE A 724 30.69 6.67 -10.57
C ILE A 724 30.44 8.09 -11.08
N LYS A 725 31.09 9.07 -10.45
CA LYS A 725 31.05 10.48 -10.84
C LYS A 725 32.43 10.90 -11.38
N TRP A 726 32.44 11.39 -12.60
CA TRP A 726 33.63 11.93 -13.25
C TRP A 726 33.27 13.15 -14.09
N ASN A 727 34.04 14.24 -13.97
CA ASN A 727 33.84 15.49 -14.72
C ASN A 727 32.36 15.93 -14.78
N ASN A 728 31.69 16.02 -13.63
CA ASN A 728 30.25 16.33 -13.47
C ASN A 728 29.28 15.33 -14.18
N MET A 729 29.76 14.24 -14.70
CA MET A 729 28.94 13.16 -15.27
C MET A 729 28.69 12.06 -14.24
N PHE A 730 27.42 11.67 -14.11
CA PHE A 730 27.02 10.50 -13.33
C PHE A 730 26.88 9.29 -14.28
N ILE A 731 27.61 8.23 -14.00
CA ILE A 731 27.70 7.04 -14.84
C ILE A 731 27.25 5.84 -14.02
N ASN A 732 26.07 5.30 -14.33
CA ASN A 732 25.52 4.16 -13.60
C ASN A 732 26.38 2.91 -13.84
N VAL A 733 26.70 2.23 -12.74
CA VAL A 733 27.37 0.95 -12.75
C VAL A 733 26.33 -0.17 -12.78
N ASN A 734 26.24 -0.87 -13.91
CA ASN A 734 25.26 -1.95 -14.05
C ASN A 734 25.78 -3.25 -13.40
N LYS A 735 24.89 -4.24 -13.26
CA LYS A 735 25.17 -5.52 -12.60
C LYS A 735 26.27 -6.38 -13.25
N LYS A 736 26.80 -5.96 -14.40
CA LYS A 736 27.91 -6.64 -15.08
C LYS A 736 29.25 -6.43 -14.36
N TYR A 737 29.34 -5.34 -13.59
CA TYR A 737 30.55 -4.95 -12.86
C TYR A 737 30.38 -5.20 -11.36
N ASP A 738 31.43 -5.72 -10.72
CA ASP A 738 31.46 -5.84 -9.26
C ASP A 738 31.62 -4.45 -8.65
N TRP A 739 30.54 -3.98 -7.99
CA TRP A 739 30.51 -2.65 -7.38
C TRP A 739 31.54 -2.49 -6.27
N ASP A 740 31.75 -3.52 -5.48
CA ASP A 740 32.61 -3.42 -4.31
C ASP A 740 34.09 -3.45 -4.72
N ASN A 741 34.44 -4.12 -5.84
CA ASN A 741 35.81 -4.27 -6.38
C ASN A 741 35.93 -3.74 -7.82
N LEU A 742 35.60 -2.45 -8.06
CA LEU A 742 35.77 -1.83 -9.37
C LEU A 742 37.27 -1.64 -9.69
N SER A 743 37.79 -2.35 -10.71
CA SER A 743 39.13 -2.12 -11.21
C SER A 743 39.26 -0.84 -12.03
N GLU A 744 40.48 -0.31 -12.13
CA GLU A 744 40.76 0.88 -12.98
C GLU A 744 40.29 0.68 -14.41
N GLN A 745 40.52 -0.51 -14.98
CA GLN A 745 40.07 -0.85 -16.34
C GLN A 745 38.53 -0.79 -16.48
N ASN A 746 37.78 -1.24 -15.44
CA ASN A 746 36.36 -1.17 -15.44
C ASN A 746 35.84 0.27 -15.36
N VAL A 747 36.49 1.10 -14.54
CA VAL A 747 36.18 2.53 -14.41
C VAL A 747 36.47 3.25 -15.74
N GLN A 748 37.61 3.01 -16.36
CA GLN A 748 37.97 3.57 -17.66
C GLN A 748 36.94 3.20 -18.74
N ALA A 749 36.63 1.90 -18.87
CA ALA A 749 35.64 1.43 -19.84
C ALA A 749 34.25 2.07 -19.64
N LEU A 750 33.82 2.27 -18.41
CA LEU A 750 32.55 2.94 -18.09
C LEU A 750 32.57 4.41 -18.50
N ILE A 751 33.67 5.12 -18.30
CA ILE A 751 33.83 6.53 -18.65
C ILE A 751 33.87 6.68 -20.17
N GLU A 752 34.66 5.86 -20.86
CA GLU A 752 34.81 5.89 -22.32
C GLU A 752 33.48 5.57 -23.03
N ASP A 753 32.76 4.53 -22.57
CA ASP A 753 31.42 4.22 -23.08
C ASP A 753 30.44 5.38 -22.88
N LYS A 754 30.54 6.07 -21.75
CA LYS A 754 29.70 7.25 -21.49
C LYS A 754 30.07 8.41 -22.39
N ILE A 755 31.34 8.69 -22.57
CA ILE A 755 31.84 9.73 -23.50
C ILE A 755 31.36 9.45 -24.94
N GLN A 756 31.50 8.19 -25.37
CA GLN A 756 31.05 7.80 -26.71
C GLN A 756 29.54 7.97 -26.86
N LYS A 757 28.74 7.53 -25.88
CA LYS A 757 27.28 7.75 -25.89
C LYS A 757 26.87 9.22 -25.89
N GLU A 758 27.60 10.09 -25.23
CA GLU A 758 27.33 11.53 -25.28
C GLU A 758 27.71 12.14 -26.64
N LYS A 759 28.84 11.69 -27.27
CA LYS A 759 29.19 12.07 -28.65
C LYS A 759 28.15 11.59 -29.64
N ASP A 760 27.65 10.37 -29.55
CA ASP A 760 26.65 9.79 -30.45
C ASP A 760 25.26 10.46 -30.34
N LYS A 761 25.00 11.12 -29.21
CA LYS A 761 23.78 11.92 -29.02
C LYS A 761 23.87 13.26 -29.72
N LEU A 762 25.06 13.81 -29.85
CA LEU A 762 25.26 15.14 -30.39
C LEU A 762 25.06 15.11 -31.91
N ILE A 763 24.20 15.99 -32.41
CA ILE A 763 23.96 16.18 -33.86
C ILE A 763 24.69 17.42 -34.33
N HIS A 764 24.45 18.56 -33.66
CA HIS A 764 25.11 19.85 -33.96
C HIS A 764 25.62 20.46 -32.65
N ASN A 765 26.78 21.13 -32.74
CA ASN A 765 27.37 21.87 -31.64
C ASN A 765 28.01 23.17 -32.11
N TRP A 766 27.32 24.26 -31.87
CA TRP A 766 27.82 25.62 -32.15
C TRP A 766 28.38 26.19 -30.84
N VAL A 767 29.66 25.95 -30.64
CA VAL A 767 30.34 26.26 -29.36
C VAL A 767 30.30 27.75 -29.02
N GLU A 768 30.57 28.61 -30.02
CA GLU A 768 30.57 30.09 -29.87
C GLU A 768 29.18 30.62 -29.50
N ALA A 769 28.12 30.02 -29.98
CA ALA A 769 26.76 30.40 -29.66
C ALA A 769 26.21 29.70 -28.37
N GLY A 770 26.96 28.79 -27.83
CA GLY A 770 26.54 28.00 -26.70
C GLY A 770 25.30 27.12 -26.95
N ILE A 771 25.07 26.76 -28.23
CA ILE A 771 23.87 26.01 -28.67
C ILE A 771 24.30 24.63 -29.17
N ARG A 772 23.58 23.61 -28.74
CA ARG A 772 23.74 22.24 -29.22
C ARG A 772 22.40 21.54 -29.50
N VAL A 773 22.42 20.63 -30.46
CA VAL A 773 21.28 19.79 -30.84
C VAL A 773 21.62 18.35 -30.52
N GLU A 774 20.78 17.70 -29.75
CA GLU A 774 21.00 16.34 -29.28
C GLU A 774 19.81 15.41 -29.59
N LYS A 775 20.10 14.13 -29.84
CA LYS A 775 19.09 13.08 -29.91
C LYS A 775 18.40 12.93 -28.54
N ALA A 776 17.09 12.86 -28.53
CA ALA A 776 16.25 12.60 -27.35
C ALA A 776 15.58 11.22 -27.44
N ARG A 777 14.83 10.84 -26.41
CA ARG A 777 14.11 9.55 -26.40
C ARG A 777 13.03 9.51 -27.49
N TRP A 778 12.76 8.31 -27.99
CA TRP A 778 11.73 8.01 -29.01
C TRP A 778 11.88 8.77 -30.34
N GLY A 779 13.13 9.04 -30.75
CA GLY A 779 13.44 9.70 -32.01
C GLY A 779 13.10 11.19 -32.06
N ARG A 780 12.98 11.86 -30.91
CA ARG A 780 12.88 13.30 -30.76
C ARG A 780 14.28 13.92 -30.69
N HIS A 781 14.35 15.24 -30.73
CA HIS A 781 15.59 16.00 -30.63
C HIS A 781 15.45 17.14 -29.63
N ASN A 782 16.54 17.54 -28.99
CA ASN A 782 16.58 18.68 -28.08
C ASN A 782 17.51 19.75 -28.63
N ILE A 783 17.07 21.01 -28.58
CA ILE A 783 17.96 22.17 -28.69
C ILE A 783 18.23 22.66 -27.26
N ILE A 784 19.50 22.86 -26.93
CA ILE A 784 19.96 23.27 -25.60
C ILE A 784 20.86 24.50 -25.72
N GLN A 785 20.56 25.53 -24.91
CA GLN A 785 21.39 26.73 -24.73
C GLN A 785 21.44 27.04 -23.22
N GLY A 786 22.59 26.87 -22.61
CA GLY A 786 22.76 27.02 -21.16
C GLY A 786 21.78 26.18 -20.37
N LYS A 787 20.93 26.81 -19.55
CA LYS A 787 19.86 26.16 -18.78
C LYS A 787 18.57 25.96 -19.59
N THR A 788 18.45 26.50 -20.76
CA THR A 788 17.25 26.42 -21.61
C THR A 788 17.31 25.17 -22.47
N LYS A 789 16.28 24.32 -22.38
CA LYS A 789 16.14 23.12 -23.18
C LYS A 789 14.78 23.09 -23.87
N ILE A 790 14.79 22.87 -25.19
CA ILE A 790 13.58 22.76 -26.01
C ILE A 790 13.55 21.40 -26.68
N GLU A 791 12.50 20.65 -26.46
CA GLU A 791 12.25 19.39 -27.16
C GLU A 791 11.50 19.65 -28.46
N LEU A 792 12.04 19.16 -29.57
CA LEU A 792 11.47 19.22 -30.91
C LEU A 792 10.60 17.97 -31.18
N ALA A 793 9.53 18.15 -31.96
CA ALA A 793 8.72 17.04 -32.41
C ALA A 793 9.51 16.12 -33.36
N LYS A 794 9.16 14.84 -33.40
CA LYS A 794 9.80 13.82 -34.25
C LYS A 794 9.79 14.17 -35.75
N THR A 795 8.83 15.03 -36.16
CA THR A 795 8.65 15.48 -37.55
C THR A 795 9.62 16.58 -37.98
N VAL A 796 10.42 17.13 -37.06
CA VAL A 796 11.41 18.16 -37.36
C VAL A 796 12.72 17.46 -37.71
N ASP A 797 13.11 17.59 -38.98
CA ASP A 797 14.43 17.15 -39.41
C ASP A 797 15.48 18.12 -38.87
N VAL A 798 16.45 17.57 -38.18
CA VAL A 798 17.55 18.34 -37.56
C VAL A 798 18.89 18.04 -38.21
N THR A 799 18.94 17.18 -39.21
CA THR A 799 20.18 16.74 -39.85
C THR A 799 20.94 17.90 -40.49
N ASP A 800 20.22 18.77 -41.20
CA ASP A 800 20.77 19.95 -41.91
C ASP A 800 20.38 21.28 -41.21
N MET A 801 20.10 21.22 -39.89
CA MET A 801 19.68 22.40 -39.14
C MET A 801 20.81 23.43 -39.03
N THR A 802 20.55 24.68 -39.43
CA THR A 802 21.50 25.81 -39.30
C THR A 802 21.43 26.43 -37.90
N LEU A 803 22.50 27.16 -37.51
CA LEU A 803 22.52 27.91 -36.25
C LEU A 803 21.36 28.92 -36.16
N GLU A 804 21.05 29.62 -37.22
CA GLU A 804 19.96 30.61 -37.25
C GLU A 804 18.59 29.97 -37.02
N GLN A 805 18.37 28.79 -37.60
CA GLN A 805 17.14 28.03 -37.38
C GLN A 805 17.01 27.59 -35.92
N ALA A 806 18.10 27.12 -35.30
CA ALA A 806 18.11 26.72 -33.90
C ALA A 806 17.85 27.92 -32.97
N GLN A 807 18.44 29.07 -33.23
CA GLN A 807 18.21 30.33 -32.51
C GLN A 807 16.76 30.81 -32.64
N SER A 808 16.19 30.82 -33.83
CA SER A 808 14.79 31.20 -34.07
C SER A 808 13.80 30.32 -33.29
N LEU A 809 14.08 29.00 -33.17
CA LEU A 809 13.27 28.08 -32.40
C LEU A 809 13.39 28.33 -30.89
N LEU A 810 14.58 28.71 -30.39
CA LEU A 810 14.81 29.11 -29.01
C LEU A 810 14.05 30.38 -28.65
N GLU A 811 14.11 31.40 -29.51
CA GLU A 811 13.43 32.68 -29.32
C GLU A 811 11.90 32.57 -29.37
N LYS A 812 11.34 31.82 -30.31
CA LYS A 812 9.89 31.59 -30.40
C LYS A 812 9.28 30.94 -29.17
N LYS A 813 10.03 30.16 -28.45
CA LYS A 813 9.54 29.48 -27.25
C LYS A 813 9.78 30.28 -25.98
N THR A 814 10.87 31.05 -25.91
CA THR A 814 11.13 32.04 -24.84
C THR A 814 10.14 33.20 -24.87
N ALA A 815 9.72 33.65 -26.07
CA ALA A 815 8.69 34.68 -26.25
C ALA A 815 7.28 34.18 -25.79
N LYS A 816 6.94 32.89 -25.97
CA LYS A 816 5.68 32.31 -25.48
C LYS A 816 5.61 32.21 -23.94
N THR A 817 6.72 32.17 -23.22
CA THR A 817 6.78 32.14 -21.76
C THR A 817 6.77 33.51 -21.08
N LYS A 818 6.97 34.59 -21.83
CA LYS A 818 6.95 35.99 -21.36
C LYS A 818 5.66 36.73 -21.73
N LYS A 819 4.47 36.15 -21.54
CA LYS A 819 3.23 36.95 -21.46
C LYS A 819 3.18 37.64 -20.09
N PRO A 820 3.02 38.99 -20.05
CA PRO A 820 3.01 39.76 -18.81
C PRO A 820 1.77 39.37 -17.99
N LYS A 821 1.98 39.15 -16.69
CA LYS A 821 0.92 39.15 -15.70
C LYS A 821 0.27 40.52 -15.70
N THR A 822 -0.95 40.62 -16.22
CA THR A 822 -1.76 41.81 -16.08
C THR A 822 -1.99 42.08 -14.60
N THR A 823 -1.41 43.14 -14.08
CA THR A 823 -1.70 43.76 -12.82
C THR A 823 -3.16 44.24 -12.84
N ARG A 824 -4.00 43.55 -12.09
CA ARG A 824 -5.39 44.00 -11.80
C ARG A 824 -5.28 45.15 -10.78
N SER A 825 -5.44 46.38 -11.28
CA SER A 825 -5.54 47.60 -10.47
C SER A 825 -6.72 47.44 -9.48
N LYS A 826 -6.47 47.69 -8.21
CA LYS A 826 -7.48 47.99 -7.19
C LYS A 826 -8.25 49.25 -7.65
N LYS A 827 -9.57 49.17 -7.80
CA LYS A 827 -10.46 50.32 -7.62
C LYS A 827 -11.48 49.97 -6.53
N SER A 828 -11.42 50.83 -5.51
CA SER A 828 -12.37 51.18 -4.45
C SER A 828 -13.53 50.19 -4.18
#